data_5dba10acc20c3fbb214ac1d4a0e15c65
#
_entry.id   5dba10acc20c3fbb214ac1d4a0e15c65
#
_cell.length_a   1.000
_cell.length_b   1.000
_cell.length_c   1.000
_cell.angle_alpha   90.00
_cell.angle_beta   90.00
_cell.angle_gamma   90.00
#
_symmetry.space_group_name_H-M   'P 1'
#
loop_
_entity.id
_entity.type
_entity.pdbx_description
1 polymer ?
#
loop_
_entity_poly.entity_id
_entity_poly.type
_entity_poly.pdbx_seq_one_letter_code
_entity_poly.pdbx_strand_id
1 'polypeptide(L)'
;MSVGPKIKNPTHDLALEGDNFLWGLKLDGGVRGMQEISQSPSTMLIGSGGKRFGTGDPTFTEIEQSSWHGGRGSEFFSDDETRYLDSWQAMTRIPGRLLPQLRWDFAPCTTLTTTRTVDTIPFASHSWKQLRGSTRYIDVKFTSLGLTADKCYIWLRRRGSPGTLTLELCANLGDDTPALTASALKSITVTTSTITDTLSRLYAFDWTTTQALTASTAYHIKIFGASTDNAANHWEVAVDETGSASLTATTDGTWTAASFSMYFRVVPADAAMKWHFFTISGTFHAISEKDSGDSTLFEWDETNDLWVAVTLDAGDALSGTVKSVAVSKNIAHCARGTAGGSETIWTLTNVSGTATGQDDATAANVADLVLAYNDPVDGPQIARFENNNWYWSRSDVKALNTDLVFGTDVEFPQGFNALAMAFYNDQVWVRTTDGLHSVKNDRPSRLDVGLDAVLEPSTSAGALLAKDLFLYLAWSFSIERLYGGTLDDIGPWKGAGLPDGRQGVVSCFCSGIGGVYVGIDGGSGNTSSVFFTTNGRDYEEVFRAWEAWQRVRNVAYQPQNGTTNPARLWISVGSDLVFIALPDQSMNPLHDSDSRFVHEYSITSPTHDFGATHLPKFFRAVELSADNLGAECDVGVDYQIDKDVGTSTWVELTTLYESPHNAADLNLGNRKKLRYRLRGNTSNAATPPAVNAVVVTGFARTKLKRQWNLRVRASDLQRTRTGGKDHSWSSFYTFIQEGAKQADDFVLRSPEVELDGLHVVIDAPTVMRKFVNTIQKWVGGSFALTLREA
;
A
#
# COMPACT_ATOMS: atom_id res chain seq x y z
N MET A 1 -11.25 40.44 -33.37
CA MET A 1 -10.88 40.23 -31.97
C MET A 1 -11.97 40.81 -31.08
N SER A 2 -12.78 39.97 -30.46
CA SER A 2 -13.79 40.42 -29.50
C SER A 2 -13.04 40.67 -28.17
N VAL A 3 -12.92 41.95 -27.81
CA VAL A 3 -12.41 42.31 -26.49
C VAL A 3 -13.48 41.90 -25.51
N GLY A 4 -13.27 40.79 -24.83
CA GLY A 4 -14.11 40.35 -23.73
C GLY A 4 -14.23 41.42 -22.64
N PRO A 5 -15.26 41.37 -21.79
CA PRO A 5 -15.47 42.40 -20.79
C PRO A 5 -14.27 42.48 -19.83
N LYS A 6 -13.58 43.61 -19.83
CA LYS A 6 -12.53 43.92 -18.86
C LYS A 6 -13.11 43.74 -17.45
N ILE A 7 -12.42 42.98 -16.59
CA ILE A 7 -12.83 42.84 -15.20
C ILE A 7 -12.74 44.20 -14.54
N LYS A 8 -13.85 44.91 -14.51
CA LYS A 8 -14.01 46.15 -13.72
C LYS A 8 -14.24 45.72 -12.28
N ASN A 9 -13.27 45.94 -11.41
CA ASN A 9 -13.23 45.54 -10.01
C ASN A 9 -13.04 44.03 -9.79
N PRO A 10 -11.84 43.49 -9.98
CA PRO A 10 -11.57 42.09 -9.75
C PRO A 10 -11.80 41.70 -8.27
N THR A 11 -12.57 40.68 -8.06
CA THR A 11 -12.79 40.11 -6.71
C THR A 11 -11.55 39.40 -6.18
N HIS A 12 -10.59 39.17 -7.06
CA HIS A 12 -9.31 38.52 -6.83
C HIS A 12 -8.18 39.29 -7.50
N ASP A 13 -6.94 38.98 -7.17
CA ASP A 13 -5.76 39.66 -7.73
C ASP A 13 -5.52 39.27 -9.18
N LEU A 14 -5.72 37.96 -9.50
CA LEU A 14 -5.71 37.37 -10.84
C LEU A 14 -6.84 36.37 -10.95
N ALA A 15 -7.15 35.89 -12.17
CA ALA A 15 -8.02 34.75 -12.35
C ALA A 15 -7.58 33.90 -13.56
N LEU A 16 -7.91 32.63 -13.53
CA LEU A 16 -7.76 31.69 -14.63
C LEU A 16 -9.14 31.38 -15.19
N GLU A 17 -9.34 31.63 -16.45
CA GLU A 17 -10.58 31.38 -17.18
C GLU A 17 -10.39 30.18 -18.10
N GLY A 18 -11.22 29.16 -17.95
CA GLY A 18 -11.37 28.03 -18.87
C GLY A 18 -12.73 28.08 -19.57
N ASP A 19 -13.06 27.07 -20.34
CA ASP A 19 -14.26 27.03 -21.20
C ASP A 19 -15.58 27.33 -20.47
N ASN A 20 -15.70 26.90 -19.23
CA ASN A 20 -16.95 27.02 -18.45
C ASN A 20 -16.77 27.54 -17.01
N PHE A 21 -15.61 28.09 -16.67
CA PHE A 21 -15.32 28.53 -15.31
C PHE A 21 -14.32 29.69 -15.24
N LEU A 22 -14.35 30.40 -14.11
CA LEU A 22 -13.40 31.45 -13.77
C LEU A 22 -12.89 31.21 -12.35
N TRP A 23 -11.62 30.91 -12.18
CA TRP A 23 -10.98 30.67 -10.90
C TRP A 23 -10.16 31.86 -10.45
N GLY A 24 -10.59 32.50 -9.37
CA GLY A 24 -9.85 33.63 -8.79
C GLY A 24 -8.62 33.18 -8.01
N LEU A 25 -7.51 33.85 -8.25
CA LEU A 25 -6.25 33.68 -7.55
C LEU A 25 -6.02 34.87 -6.60
N LYS A 26 -5.77 34.57 -5.31
CA LYS A 26 -5.39 35.58 -4.32
C LYS A 26 -3.91 35.43 -4.02
N LEU A 27 -3.14 36.45 -4.32
CA LEU A 27 -1.70 36.44 -4.16
C LEU A 27 -1.30 36.64 -2.70
N ASP A 28 -0.31 35.90 -2.23
CA ASP A 28 0.30 36.04 -0.91
C ASP A 28 1.63 36.78 -1.09
N GLY A 29 1.57 38.14 -1.07
CA GLY A 29 2.73 38.99 -1.18
C GLY A 29 3.13 39.45 -2.58
N GLY A 30 2.20 39.46 -3.54
CA GLY A 30 2.41 39.91 -4.91
C GLY A 30 3.05 38.90 -5.86
N VAL A 31 3.18 39.27 -7.12
CA VAL A 31 3.88 38.47 -8.13
C VAL A 31 5.38 38.46 -7.80
N ARG A 32 5.92 37.31 -7.50
CA ARG A 32 7.36 37.15 -7.30
C ARG A 32 7.99 36.62 -8.59
N GLY A 33 8.58 37.58 -9.32
CA GLY A 33 9.43 37.27 -10.46
C GLY A 33 8.65 36.95 -11.75
N MET A 34 8.48 37.92 -12.58
CA MET A 34 8.29 37.74 -14.01
C MET A 34 9.66 37.52 -14.64
N GLN A 35 9.88 36.40 -15.26
CA GLN A 35 11.10 36.12 -15.99
C GLN A 35 10.76 36.05 -17.47
N GLU A 36 11.33 36.95 -18.27
CA GLU A 36 11.34 36.73 -19.70
C GLU A 36 12.28 35.57 -20.02
N ILE A 37 11.74 34.52 -20.60
CA ILE A 37 12.53 33.40 -21.02
C ILE A 37 13.05 33.70 -22.42
N SER A 38 14.35 33.87 -22.53
CA SER A 38 15.05 34.12 -23.80
C SER A 38 14.69 33.06 -24.85
N GLN A 39 14.38 33.53 -26.06
CA GLN A 39 13.95 32.68 -27.19
C GLN A 39 15.08 31.82 -27.80
N SER A 40 16.21 31.69 -27.17
CA SER A 40 17.30 30.85 -27.69
C SER A 40 16.93 29.39 -27.51
N PRO A 41 16.84 28.60 -28.58
CA PRO A 41 16.59 27.15 -28.50
C PRO A 41 17.55 26.41 -27.57
N SER A 42 18.77 26.94 -27.42
CA SER A 42 19.82 26.36 -26.60
C SER A 42 19.65 26.54 -25.10
N THR A 43 18.74 27.42 -24.66
CA THR A 43 18.53 27.71 -23.23
C THR A 43 17.33 26.98 -22.62
N MET A 44 16.51 26.36 -23.43
CA MET A 44 15.25 25.79 -22.98
C MET A 44 15.24 24.28 -22.73
N LEU A 45 16.30 23.63 -23.05
CA LEU A 45 16.43 22.19 -22.89
C LEU A 45 17.26 21.87 -21.64
N ILE A 46 16.80 22.37 -20.51
CA ILE A 46 17.35 21.96 -19.21
C ILE A 46 16.43 20.88 -18.70
N GLY A 47 16.75 19.62 -19.03
CA GLY A 47 16.35 18.54 -18.18
C GLY A 47 16.98 18.77 -16.81
N SER A 48 16.32 18.37 -15.75
CA SER A 48 16.75 18.52 -14.36
C SER A 48 18.18 17.99 -14.11
N GLY A 49 18.72 17.14 -14.96
CA GLY A 49 20.12 16.66 -14.92
C GLY A 49 21.22 17.62 -15.36
N GLY A 50 20.89 18.88 -15.66
CA GLY A 50 21.91 19.92 -15.89
C GLY A 50 22.81 19.76 -17.13
N LYS A 51 22.53 18.83 -18.01
CA LYS A 51 23.28 18.67 -19.28
C LYS A 51 22.89 19.77 -20.27
N ARG A 52 23.83 20.69 -20.54
CA ARG A 52 23.71 21.70 -21.60
C ARG A 52 24.10 21.11 -22.93
N PHE A 53 23.22 21.22 -23.92
CA PHE A 53 23.52 20.85 -25.29
C PHE A 53 24.05 22.06 -26.08
N GLY A 54 25.06 21.79 -26.94
CA GLY A 54 25.75 22.81 -27.74
C GLY A 54 24.89 23.43 -28.85
N THR A 55 25.34 24.57 -29.34
CA THR A 55 24.78 25.32 -30.47
C THR A 55 24.95 24.56 -31.79
N GLY A 56 23.97 23.85 -32.19
CA GLY A 56 23.91 23.13 -33.47
C GLY A 56 22.59 22.39 -33.55
N ASP A 57 22.18 21.90 -34.67
CA ASP A 57 20.91 21.24 -35.04
C ASP A 57 19.97 20.82 -33.87
N PRO A 58 18.65 20.72 -34.02
CA PRO A 58 17.72 20.34 -33.00
C PRO A 58 18.10 18.98 -32.43
N THR A 59 18.97 18.96 -31.44
CA THR A 59 19.40 17.77 -30.73
C THR A 59 18.25 17.32 -29.82
N PHE A 60 18.00 16.02 -29.85
CA PHE A 60 17.04 15.42 -28.93
C PHE A 60 17.49 15.64 -27.50
N THR A 61 16.55 15.99 -26.64
CA THR A 61 16.77 16.02 -25.19
C THR A 61 16.49 14.63 -24.65
N GLU A 62 17.35 14.17 -23.81
CA GLU A 62 17.21 12.89 -23.12
C GLU A 62 16.92 13.16 -21.64
N ILE A 63 15.91 12.49 -21.12
CA ILE A 63 15.63 12.43 -19.69
C ILE A 63 15.85 11.01 -19.25
N GLU A 64 16.86 10.80 -18.44
CA GLU A 64 17.22 9.50 -17.89
C GLU A 64 16.70 9.37 -16.46
N GLN A 65 15.99 8.27 -16.19
CA GLN A 65 15.71 7.80 -14.86
C GLN A 65 16.45 6.48 -14.63
N SER A 66 17.50 6.53 -13.83
CA SER A 66 18.36 5.38 -13.51
C SER A 66 18.30 4.99 -12.03
N SER A 67 17.38 5.59 -11.27
CA SER A 67 17.14 5.22 -9.89
C SER A 67 15.70 5.58 -9.46
N TRP A 68 15.16 4.79 -8.55
CA TRP A 68 13.80 4.94 -8.01
C TRP A 68 13.77 4.97 -6.48
N HIS A 69 14.97 5.03 -5.85
CA HIS A 69 15.10 4.91 -4.38
C HIS A 69 14.51 6.11 -3.61
N GLY A 70 14.25 7.24 -4.26
CA GLY A 70 13.55 8.38 -3.66
C GLY A 70 12.10 8.08 -3.27
N GLY A 71 11.59 6.92 -3.66
CA GLY A 71 10.29 6.45 -3.26
C GLY A 71 9.14 7.05 -4.08
N ARG A 72 7.94 6.81 -3.59
CA ARG A 72 6.71 7.25 -4.23
C ARG A 72 6.44 8.73 -3.97
N GLY A 73 5.64 9.35 -4.83
CA GLY A 73 4.99 10.63 -4.56
C GLY A 73 5.47 11.80 -5.38
N SER A 74 6.17 11.58 -6.49
CA SER A 74 6.47 12.62 -7.46
C SER A 74 5.49 12.57 -8.63
N GLU A 75 4.80 13.67 -8.86
CA GLU A 75 3.86 13.80 -9.98
C GLU A 75 4.56 14.24 -11.25
N PHE A 76 5.60 15.08 -11.11
CA PHE A 76 6.41 15.57 -12.22
C PHE A 76 7.87 15.14 -12.04
N PHE A 77 8.49 14.72 -13.13
CA PHE A 77 9.87 14.26 -13.13
C PHE A 77 10.86 15.33 -12.65
N SER A 78 10.55 16.60 -12.91
CA SER A 78 11.37 17.74 -12.48
C SER A 78 11.43 17.95 -10.97
N ASP A 79 10.53 17.35 -10.20
CA ASP A 79 10.48 17.53 -8.76
C ASP A 79 11.57 16.71 -8.06
N ASP A 80 11.74 15.45 -8.49
CA ASP A 80 12.78 14.55 -8.01
C ASP A 80 12.97 13.38 -8.99
N GLU A 81 14.14 13.31 -9.60
CA GLU A 81 14.48 12.30 -10.63
C GLU A 81 14.59 10.88 -10.08
N THR A 82 14.67 10.72 -8.77
CA THR A 82 14.79 9.42 -8.10
C THR A 82 13.43 8.87 -7.65
N ARG A 83 12.36 9.63 -7.85
CA ARG A 83 11.01 9.27 -7.45
C ARG A 83 10.16 8.75 -8.61
N TYR A 84 9.07 8.10 -8.24
CA TYR A 84 8.03 7.62 -9.17
C TYR A 84 6.65 8.02 -8.65
N LEU A 85 5.64 7.94 -9.50
CA LEU A 85 4.28 8.27 -9.10
C LEU A 85 3.60 7.13 -8.38
N ASP A 86 3.56 5.95 -8.99
CA ASP A 86 2.90 4.76 -8.46
C ASP A 86 3.69 3.50 -8.80
N SER A 87 3.54 2.49 -7.96
CA SER A 87 4.14 1.18 -8.15
C SER A 87 3.19 0.08 -7.71
N TRP A 88 3.32 -1.08 -8.31
CA TRP A 88 2.66 -2.30 -7.89
C TRP A 88 3.68 -3.43 -7.94
N GLN A 89 3.93 -4.05 -6.81
CA GLN A 89 4.89 -5.15 -6.66
C GLN A 89 6.30 -4.84 -7.25
N ALA A 90 6.74 -3.58 -7.19
CA ALA A 90 8.04 -3.14 -7.67
C ALA A 90 8.95 -2.76 -6.52
N MET A 91 10.15 -3.32 -6.50
CA MET A 91 11.21 -3.01 -5.54
C MET A 91 12.05 -1.86 -6.08
N THR A 92 12.11 -0.78 -5.31
CA THR A 92 12.72 0.48 -5.72
C THR A 92 13.88 0.93 -4.82
N ARG A 93 14.09 0.25 -3.68
CA ARG A 93 15.12 0.62 -2.69
C ARG A 93 16.56 0.35 -3.13
N ILE A 94 16.75 -0.45 -4.18
CA ILE A 94 18.08 -0.77 -4.68
C ILE A 94 18.54 0.35 -5.62
N PRO A 95 19.58 1.14 -5.25
CA PRO A 95 20.06 2.23 -6.10
C PRO A 95 20.47 1.71 -7.48
N GLY A 96 20.03 2.39 -8.55
CA GLY A 96 20.34 2.03 -9.92
C GLY A 96 19.65 0.78 -10.45
N ARG A 97 18.62 0.26 -9.76
CA ARG A 97 17.87 -0.91 -10.22
C ARG A 97 16.40 -0.83 -9.82
N LEU A 98 15.54 -1.24 -10.74
CA LEU A 98 14.14 -1.51 -10.51
C LEU A 98 13.91 -3.00 -10.72
N LEU A 99 13.37 -3.66 -9.71
CA LEU A 99 13.13 -5.10 -9.68
C LEU A 99 11.67 -5.39 -9.36
N PRO A 100 11.13 -6.60 -9.65
CA PRO A 100 9.92 -7.06 -8.99
C PRO A 100 10.15 -7.18 -7.48
N GLN A 101 9.09 -7.01 -6.68
CA GLN A 101 9.14 -7.24 -5.23
C GLN A 101 9.46 -8.70 -4.92
N LEU A 102 9.96 -8.91 -3.70
CA LEU A 102 10.04 -10.26 -3.16
C LEU A 102 8.64 -10.88 -3.09
N ARG A 103 8.59 -12.17 -3.36
CA ARG A 103 7.36 -12.94 -3.30
C ARG A 103 6.80 -12.95 -1.88
N TRP A 104 5.50 -12.79 -1.78
CA TRP A 104 4.76 -13.03 -0.57
C TRP A 104 3.95 -14.33 -0.71
N ASP A 105 3.81 -15.06 0.39
CA ASP A 105 3.08 -16.31 0.43
C ASP A 105 2.08 -16.29 1.59
N PHE A 106 1.01 -17.08 1.48
CA PHE A 106 0.13 -17.32 2.61
C PHE A 106 0.84 -18.16 3.66
N ALA A 107 0.70 -17.81 4.91
CA ALA A 107 1.26 -18.58 5.99
C ALA A 107 0.52 -19.91 6.17
N PRO A 108 1.21 -21.04 6.12
CA PRO A 108 0.65 -22.32 6.46
C PRO A 108 0.28 -22.41 7.93
N CYS A 109 -0.93 -22.88 8.22
CA CYS A 109 -1.41 -23.06 9.58
C CYS A 109 -2.25 -24.33 9.70
N THR A 110 -1.97 -25.15 10.72
CA THR A 110 -2.62 -26.45 10.91
C THR A 110 -4.11 -26.39 11.20
N THR A 111 -4.62 -25.25 11.67
CA THR A 111 -6.04 -25.12 12.06
C THR A 111 -6.83 -24.10 11.26
N LEU A 112 -6.16 -23.22 10.51
CA LEU A 112 -6.81 -22.15 9.75
C LEU A 112 -6.88 -22.39 8.27
N THR A 113 -6.15 -23.34 7.75
CA THR A 113 -6.15 -23.68 6.33
C THR A 113 -6.91 -24.95 6.07
N THR A 114 -8.02 -24.77 5.52
CA THR A 114 -8.72 -25.77 4.83
C THR A 114 -8.11 -25.99 3.50
N THR A 115 -7.64 -27.12 3.31
CA THR A 115 -7.51 -27.69 1.99
C THR A 115 -6.78 -26.84 0.99
N ARG A 116 -5.51 -26.99 1.10
CA ARG A 116 -4.55 -26.57 0.12
C ARG A 116 -4.38 -27.65 -0.93
N THR A 117 -4.45 -27.25 -2.19
CA THR A 117 -3.61 -27.92 -3.17
C THR A 117 -2.37 -27.10 -3.46
N VAL A 118 -2.36 -25.80 -3.16
CA VAL A 118 -1.15 -24.99 -3.30
C VAL A 118 -1.23 -23.77 -2.40
N ASP A 119 -0.61 -23.79 -1.26
CA ASP A 119 -0.53 -22.65 -0.35
C ASP A 119 0.66 -21.75 -0.60
N THR A 120 1.67 -22.29 -1.17
CA THR A 120 2.69 -21.57 -1.84
C THR A 120 2.25 -21.53 -3.29
N ILE A 121 2.16 -20.38 -3.89
CA ILE A 121 2.22 -20.29 -5.32
C ILE A 121 3.66 -20.70 -5.63
N PRO A 122 3.98 -21.94 -5.98
CA PRO A 122 5.34 -22.32 -6.31
C PRO A 122 5.59 -21.79 -7.70
N PHE A 123 6.12 -20.61 -7.74
CA PHE A 123 6.41 -19.87 -8.96
C PHE A 123 7.60 -20.42 -9.75
N ALA A 124 8.03 -21.64 -9.48
CA ALA A 124 9.10 -22.25 -10.27
C ALA A 124 8.67 -22.54 -11.72
N SER A 125 7.37 -22.68 -11.99
CA SER A 125 6.85 -22.98 -13.32
C SER A 125 5.42 -22.46 -13.54
N HIS A 126 5.26 -21.16 -13.32
CA HIS A 126 3.98 -20.49 -13.50
C HIS A 126 3.64 -20.26 -14.97
N SER A 127 2.40 -20.58 -15.34
CA SER A 127 1.84 -20.20 -16.64
C SER A 127 0.39 -19.74 -16.53
N TRP A 128 -0.11 -19.18 -17.62
CA TRP A 128 -1.48 -18.70 -17.73
C TRP A 128 -2.29 -19.58 -18.67
N LYS A 129 -3.36 -20.16 -18.16
CA LYS A 129 -4.30 -20.95 -18.98
C LYS A 129 -5.52 -20.12 -19.34
N GLN A 130 -5.80 -20.08 -20.63
CA GLN A 130 -6.92 -19.35 -21.20
C GLN A 130 -8.22 -20.14 -21.04
N LEU A 131 -9.24 -19.49 -20.46
CA LEU A 131 -10.57 -20.07 -20.28
C LEU A 131 -11.39 -19.90 -21.58
N ARG A 132 -11.03 -20.64 -22.62
CA ARG A 132 -11.69 -20.66 -23.92
C ARG A 132 -11.46 -21.94 -24.70
N GLY A 133 -12.28 -22.22 -25.70
CA GLY A 133 -12.11 -23.40 -26.56
C GLY A 133 -12.10 -24.71 -25.76
N SER A 134 -11.07 -25.55 -25.94
CA SER A 134 -10.94 -26.86 -25.24
C SER A 134 -10.65 -26.75 -23.74
N THR A 135 -10.20 -25.60 -23.28
CA THR A 135 -9.91 -25.30 -21.86
C THR A 135 -10.89 -24.27 -21.28
N ARG A 136 -12.12 -24.23 -21.78
CA ARG A 136 -13.13 -23.31 -21.29
C ARG A 136 -13.45 -23.52 -19.81
N TYR A 137 -13.39 -24.75 -19.33
CA TYR A 137 -13.55 -25.14 -17.94
C TYR A 137 -12.21 -25.64 -17.40
N ILE A 138 -11.85 -25.17 -16.22
CA ILE A 138 -10.76 -25.72 -15.41
C ILE A 138 -11.34 -26.09 -14.06
N ASP A 139 -10.99 -27.28 -13.59
CA ASP A 139 -11.41 -27.82 -12.31
C ASP A 139 -10.22 -28.33 -11.53
N VAL A 140 -10.30 -28.24 -10.21
CA VAL A 140 -9.30 -28.82 -9.31
C VAL A 140 -9.95 -29.47 -8.12
N LYS A 141 -9.56 -30.70 -7.84
CA LYS A 141 -10.02 -31.51 -6.72
C LYS A 141 -9.23 -31.16 -5.46
N PHE A 142 -9.91 -31.14 -4.32
CA PHE A 142 -9.29 -31.00 -3.02
C PHE A 142 -10.02 -31.83 -1.95
N THR A 143 -9.36 -32.10 -0.82
CA THR A 143 -9.95 -32.81 0.33
C THR A 143 -10.19 -31.84 1.46
N SER A 144 -11.40 -31.74 1.96
CA SER A 144 -11.78 -30.85 3.04
C SER A 144 -11.26 -31.30 4.41
N LEU A 145 -10.86 -30.33 5.25
CA LEU A 145 -10.55 -30.54 6.67
C LEU A 145 -11.77 -30.35 7.60
N GLY A 146 -12.97 -30.12 7.05
CA GLY A 146 -14.20 -29.99 7.83
C GLY A 146 -14.55 -28.57 8.22
N LEU A 147 -14.33 -27.61 7.33
CA LEU A 147 -14.64 -26.21 7.58
C LEU A 147 -15.91 -25.74 6.89
N THR A 148 -16.36 -24.59 7.33
CA THR A 148 -17.39 -23.82 6.65
C THR A 148 -16.71 -22.83 5.68
N ALA A 149 -16.80 -23.13 4.37
CA ALA A 149 -16.22 -22.30 3.31
C ALA A 149 -17.02 -21.00 3.14
N ASP A 150 -16.36 -19.88 3.03
CA ASP A 150 -16.93 -18.55 2.84
C ASP A 150 -16.62 -17.99 1.45
N LYS A 151 -15.38 -18.11 1.02
CA LYS A 151 -14.90 -17.58 -0.25
C LYS A 151 -13.77 -18.42 -0.84
N CYS A 152 -13.41 -18.12 -2.08
CA CYS A 152 -12.26 -18.72 -2.75
C CYS A 152 -11.40 -17.67 -3.41
N TYR A 153 -10.09 -17.76 -3.23
CA TYR A 153 -9.11 -16.90 -3.92
C TYR A 153 -8.58 -17.62 -5.14
N ILE A 154 -8.49 -16.87 -6.25
CA ILE A 154 -7.89 -17.36 -7.52
C ILE A 154 -7.06 -16.23 -8.15
N TRP A 155 -5.89 -16.57 -8.66
CA TRP A 155 -5.09 -15.67 -9.47
C TRP A 155 -5.62 -15.58 -10.89
N LEU A 156 -6.04 -14.39 -11.29
CA LEU A 156 -6.68 -14.12 -12.57
C LEU A 156 -6.07 -12.89 -13.27
N ARG A 157 -6.15 -12.92 -14.56
CA ARG A 157 -6.07 -11.72 -15.41
C ARG A 157 -7.04 -11.85 -16.58
N ARG A 158 -7.33 -10.72 -17.23
CA ARG A 158 -8.18 -10.69 -18.41
C ARG A 158 -7.44 -10.18 -19.64
N ARG A 159 -7.86 -10.64 -20.80
CA ARG A 159 -7.46 -10.11 -22.09
C ARG A 159 -8.69 -9.56 -22.79
N GLY A 160 -8.59 -8.30 -23.26
CA GLY A 160 -9.70 -7.62 -23.92
C GLY A 160 -10.94 -7.48 -23.01
N SER A 161 -12.10 -7.75 -23.59
CA SER A 161 -13.41 -7.69 -22.91
C SER A 161 -14.09 -9.07 -22.97
N PRO A 162 -13.67 -10.04 -22.14
CA PRO A 162 -14.30 -11.36 -22.10
C PRO A 162 -15.73 -11.27 -21.58
N GLY A 163 -16.50 -12.33 -21.77
CA GLY A 163 -17.80 -12.54 -21.18
C GLY A 163 -17.75 -12.77 -19.68
N THR A 164 -18.81 -13.35 -19.12
CA THR A 164 -18.88 -13.68 -17.70
C THR A 164 -17.88 -14.79 -17.33
N LEU A 165 -17.33 -14.68 -16.10
CA LEU A 165 -16.53 -15.71 -15.46
C LEU A 165 -17.33 -16.29 -14.30
N THR A 166 -17.43 -17.60 -14.21
CA THR A 166 -18.14 -18.29 -13.14
C THR A 166 -17.19 -19.19 -12.37
N LEU A 167 -17.27 -19.12 -11.05
CA LEU A 167 -16.59 -19.99 -10.10
C LEU A 167 -17.62 -20.80 -9.33
N GLU A 168 -17.37 -22.10 -9.20
CA GLU A 168 -18.27 -23.02 -8.50
C GLU A 168 -17.50 -23.89 -7.51
N LEU A 169 -18.13 -24.11 -6.36
CA LEU A 169 -17.76 -25.17 -5.41
C LEU A 169 -18.69 -26.35 -5.68
N CYS A 170 -18.13 -27.50 -5.98
CA CYS A 170 -18.87 -28.68 -6.37
C CYS A 170 -18.57 -29.88 -5.47
N ALA A 171 -19.54 -30.75 -5.32
CA ALA A 171 -19.30 -32.10 -4.74
C ALA A 171 -18.48 -32.96 -5.71
N ASN A 172 -17.71 -33.89 -5.18
CA ASN A 172 -17.02 -34.89 -5.95
C ASN A 172 -18.03 -36.02 -6.37
N LEU A 173 -18.05 -36.37 -7.64
CA LEU A 173 -18.72 -37.57 -8.13
C LEU A 173 -17.80 -38.78 -7.93
N GLY A 174 -18.35 -39.94 -7.93
CA GLY A 174 -17.61 -41.20 -7.62
C GLY A 174 -16.46 -41.53 -8.58
N ASP A 175 -16.32 -40.80 -9.68
CA ASP A 175 -15.28 -40.93 -10.71
C ASP A 175 -14.23 -39.80 -10.63
N ASP A 176 -14.17 -39.08 -9.52
CA ASP A 176 -13.26 -37.95 -9.31
C ASP A 176 -13.50 -36.75 -10.25
N THR A 177 -14.72 -36.60 -10.73
CA THR A 177 -15.13 -35.40 -11.49
C THR A 177 -16.05 -34.51 -10.68
N PRO A 178 -16.08 -33.19 -10.98
CA PRO A 178 -16.99 -32.26 -10.30
C PRO A 178 -18.45 -32.49 -10.71
N ALA A 179 -19.35 -32.21 -9.79
CA ALA A 179 -20.76 -32.15 -10.10
C ALA A 179 -21.07 -31.13 -11.20
N LEU A 180 -22.11 -31.36 -11.99
CA LEU A 180 -22.53 -30.40 -13.02
C LEU A 180 -22.91 -29.06 -12.41
N THR A 181 -22.83 -27.99 -13.19
CA THR A 181 -23.21 -26.62 -12.78
C THR A 181 -24.61 -26.53 -12.16
N ALA A 182 -25.56 -27.29 -12.68
CA ALA A 182 -26.92 -27.37 -12.11
C ALA A 182 -26.97 -27.95 -10.69
N SER A 183 -25.92 -28.64 -10.25
CA SER A 183 -25.81 -29.24 -8.92
C SER A 183 -24.63 -28.71 -8.11
N ALA A 184 -24.10 -27.55 -8.46
CA ALA A 184 -23.05 -26.90 -7.71
C ALA A 184 -23.53 -26.54 -6.29
N LEU A 185 -22.67 -26.75 -5.29
CA LEU A 185 -22.97 -26.39 -3.90
C LEU A 185 -23.01 -24.88 -3.73
N LYS A 186 -22.09 -24.17 -4.40
CA LYS A 186 -22.01 -22.71 -4.49
C LYS A 186 -21.60 -22.30 -5.89
N SER A 187 -22.10 -21.15 -6.32
CA SER A 187 -21.74 -20.55 -7.59
C SER A 187 -21.70 -19.02 -7.47
N ILE A 188 -20.71 -18.41 -8.10
CA ILE A 188 -20.61 -16.94 -8.23
C ILE A 188 -20.16 -16.62 -9.65
N THR A 189 -20.79 -15.58 -10.22
CA THR A 189 -20.47 -15.09 -11.56
C THR A 189 -20.05 -13.65 -11.49
N VAL A 190 -18.92 -13.34 -12.13
CA VAL A 190 -18.36 -11.99 -12.24
C VAL A 190 -18.25 -11.54 -13.69
N THR A 191 -18.17 -10.24 -13.91
CA THR A 191 -18.07 -9.64 -15.23
C THR A 191 -16.82 -8.75 -15.32
N THR A 192 -16.50 -8.25 -16.51
CA THR A 192 -15.43 -7.27 -16.72
C THR A 192 -15.65 -5.94 -16.01
N SER A 193 -16.87 -5.63 -15.60
CA SER A 193 -17.15 -4.47 -14.75
C SER A 193 -16.74 -4.69 -13.30
N THR A 194 -16.72 -5.93 -12.84
CA THR A 194 -16.24 -6.29 -11.50
C THR A 194 -14.72 -6.42 -11.48
N ILE A 195 -14.13 -7.06 -12.53
CA ILE A 195 -12.70 -7.25 -12.68
C ILE A 195 -12.22 -6.36 -13.81
N THR A 196 -11.86 -5.12 -13.49
CA THR A 196 -11.50 -4.09 -14.47
C THR A 196 -10.04 -4.13 -14.91
N ASP A 197 -9.18 -4.73 -14.10
CA ASP A 197 -7.73 -4.74 -14.34
C ASP A 197 -7.31 -5.82 -15.36
N THR A 198 -6.32 -5.47 -16.17
CA THR A 198 -5.66 -6.39 -17.11
C THR A 198 -4.38 -7.00 -16.51
N LEU A 199 -3.92 -6.50 -15.37
CA LEU A 199 -2.81 -7.09 -14.62
C LEU A 199 -3.28 -8.32 -13.87
N SER A 200 -2.36 -9.23 -13.61
CA SER A 200 -2.66 -10.40 -12.80
C SER A 200 -2.88 -10.02 -11.35
N ARG A 201 -3.95 -10.50 -10.77
CA ARG A 201 -4.26 -10.28 -9.35
C ARG A 201 -4.90 -11.52 -8.75
N LEU A 202 -4.74 -11.62 -7.43
CA LEU A 202 -5.52 -12.54 -6.63
C LEU A 202 -6.91 -11.92 -6.42
N TYR A 203 -7.96 -12.61 -6.84
CA TYR A 203 -9.35 -12.18 -6.67
C TYR A 203 -10.06 -13.08 -5.68
N ALA A 204 -10.87 -12.44 -4.81
CA ALA A 204 -11.76 -13.13 -3.90
C ALA A 204 -13.12 -13.35 -4.56
N PHE A 205 -13.52 -14.58 -4.64
CA PHE A 205 -14.88 -14.98 -5.02
C PHE A 205 -15.65 -15.29 -3.73
N ASP A 206 -16.45 -14.32 -3.29
CA ASP A 206 -17.20 -14.36 -2.04
C ASP A 206 -18.58 -14.99 -2.31
N TRP A 207 -18.82 -16.16 -1.74
CA TRP A 207 -20.12 -16.78 -1.82
C TRP A 207 -21.07 -16.11 -0.82
N THR A 208 -22.16 -15.57 -1.32
CA THR A 208 -23.16 -14.81 -0.50
C THR A 208 -23.64 -15.56 0.75
N THR A 209 -23.45 -16.85 0.82
CA THR A 209 -23.74 -17.69 1.98
C THR A 209 -22.66 -18.76 2.12
N THR A 210 -22.29 -19.06 3.35
CA THR A 210 -21.27 -20.06 3.65
C THR A 210 -21.70 -21.48 3.30
N GLN A 211 -20.75 -22.40 3.12
CA GLN A 211 -20.97 -23.82 2.86
C GLN A 211 -20.17 -24.68 3.82
N ALA A 212 -20.87 -25.42 4.67
CA ALA A 212 -20.21 -26.44 5.48
C ALA A 212 -19.66 -27.59 4.61
N LEU A 213 -18.39 -27.91 4.82
CA LEU A 213 -17.69 -29.00 4.14
C LEU A 213 -17.40 -30.12 5.15
N THR A 214 -17.63 -31.36 4.76
CA THR A 214 -17.37 -32.52 5.60
C THR A 214 -15.87 -32.86 5.59
N ALA A 215 -15.29 -33.09 6.76
CA ALA A 215 -13.89 -33.50 6.88
C ALA A 215 -13.58 -34.79 6.06
N SER A 216 -12.36 -34.84 5.53
CA SER A 216 -11.87 -35.97 4.72
C SER A 216 -12.73 -36.31 3.49
N THR A 217 -13.56 -35.37 3.06
CA THR A 217 -14.41 -35.50 1.86
C THR A 217 -13.81 -34.68 0.72
N ALA A 218 -13.80 -35.28 -0.48
CA ALA A 218 -13.32 -34.59 -1.68
C ALA A 218 -14.38 -33.61 -2.23
N TYR A 219 -13.92 -32.44 -2.65
CA TYR A 219 -14.68 -31.40 -3.31
C TYR A 219 -13.89 -30.88 -4.51
N HIS A 220 -14.52 -30.01 -5.30
CA HIS A 220 -13.94 -29.41 -6.48
C HIS A 220 -14.16 -27.90 -6.51
N ILE A 221 -13.15 -27.17 -6.99
CA ILE A 221 -13.27 -25.80 -7.42
C ILE A 221 -13.23 -25.76 -8.94
N LYS A 222 -14.35 -25.39 -9.53
CA LYS A 222 -14.53 -25.31 -10.98
C LYS A 222 -14.66 -23.86 -11.42
N ILE A 223 -13.86 -23.45 -12.41
CA ILE A 223 -13.91 -22.11 -13.00
C ILE A 223 -14.08 -22.19 -14.51
N PHE A 224 -14.91 -21.31 -15.09
CA PHE A 224 -15.13 -21.30 -16.52
C PHE A 224 -15.52 -19.92 -17.07
N GLY A 225 -15.08 -19.67 -18.32
CA GLY A 225 -15.43 -18.49 -19.08
C GLY A 225 -16.68 -18.66 -19.94
N ALA A 226 -17.13 -17.57 -20.54
CA ALA A 226 -18.28 -17.58 -21.43
C ALA A 226 -18.00 -18.38 -22.72
N SER A 227 -19.04 -18.95 -23.31
CA SER A 227 -18.93 -19.68 -24.59
C SER A 227 -18.55 -18.79 -25.77
N THR A 228 -18.72 -17.48 -25.62
CA THR A 228 -18.39 -16.45 -26.63
C THR A 228 -16.94 -15.98 -26.56
N ASP A 229 -16.17 -16.39 -25.53
CA ASP A 229 -14.79 -15.98 -25.38
C ASP A 229 -13.89 -16.53 -26.50
N ASN A 230 -12.94 -15.71 -26.96
CA ASN A 230 -12.11 -15.97 -28.11
C ASN A 230 -10.65 -15.56 -27.87
N ALA A 231 -9.79 -15.59 -28.88
CA ALA A 231 -8.37 -15.30 -28.74
C ALA A 231 -8.06 -13.87 -28.27
N ALA A 232 -8.91 -12.90 -28.61
CA ALA A 232 -8.74 -11.50 -28.21
C ALA A 232 -9.43 -11.15 -26.90
N ASN A 233 -10.46 -11.91 -26.51
CA ASN A 233 -11.29 -11.64 -25.34
C ASN A 233 -11.46 -12.95 -24.55
N HIS A 234 -10.71 -13.12 -23.49
CA HIS A 234 -10.76 -14.30 -22.62
C HIS A 234 -10.20 -14.00 -21.21
N TRP A 235 -10.56 -14.86 -20.26
CA TRP A 235 -9.97 -14.90 -18.94
C TRP A 235 -8.78 -15.84 -18.93
N GLU A 236 -7.79 -15.55 -18.10
CA GLU A 236 -6.64 -16.40 -17.86
C GLU A 236 -6.49 -16.68 -16.37
N VAL A 237 -6.21 -17.92 -16.04
CA VAL A 237 -6.01 -18.43 -14.67
C VAL A 237 -4.57 -18.87 -14.50
N ALA A 238 -3.98 -18.54 -13.37
CA ALA A 238 -2.63 -18.98 -13.05
C ALA A 238 -2.61 -20.48 -12.70
N VAL A 239 -1.64 -21.20 -13.25
CA VAL A 239 -1.46 -22.64 -13.03
C VAL A 239 0.01 -23.00 -12.81
N ASP A 240 0.21 -24.11 -12.12
CA ASP A 240 1.50 -24.81 -12.02
C ASP A 240 1.58 -25.85 -13.13
N GLU A 241 2.52 -25.70 -14.05
CA GLU A 241 2.76 -26.61 -15.17
C GLU A 241 3.35 -27.97 -14.73
N THR A 242 3.89 -28.06 -13.52
CA THR A 242 4.41 -29.31 -12.98
C THR A 242 3.35 -30.16 -12.28
N GLY A 243 2.18 -29.54 -12.03
CA GLY A 243 1.05 -30.20 -11.39
C GLY A 243 0.27 -31.11 -12.36
N SER A 244 -0.58 -31.97 -11.79
CA SER A 244 -1.49 -32.84 -12.55
C SER A 244 -2.87 -33.00 -11.89
N ALA A 245 -3.20 -32.06 -10.98
CA ALA A 245 -4.42 -32.16 -10.18
C ALA A 245 -5.65 -31.51 -10.83
N SER A 246 -5.50 -30.84 -11.97
CA SER A 246 -6.61 -30.17 -12.65
C SER A 246 -7.24 -31.06 -13.74
N LEU A 247 -8.52 -30.80 -13.99
CA LEU A 247 -9.25 -31.29 -15.13
C LEU A 247 -9.62 -30.15 -16.06
N THR A 248 -9.74 -30.41 -17.34
CA THR A 248 -10.20 -29.43 -18.34
C THR A 248 -11.37 -29.97 -19.15
N ALA A 249 -12.26 -29.11 -19.60
CA ALA A 249 -13.38 -29.45 -20.45
C ALA A 249 -13.77 -28.32 -21.40
N THR A 250 -14.30 -28.67 -22.56
CA THR A 250 -14.99 -27.75 -23.47
C THR A 250 -16.43 -27.53 -23.03
N THR A 251 -17.04 -28.61 -22.53
CA THR A 251 -18.43 -28.67 -22.08
C THR A 251 -18.49 -29.31 -20.70
N ASP A 252 -19.31 -28.76 -19.82
CA ASP A 252 -19.50 -29.27 -18.47
C ASP A 252 -19.92 -30.76 -18.51
N GLY A 253 -19.26 -31.58 -17.70
CA GLY A 253 -19.48 -33.02 -17.63
C GLY A 253 -18.62 -33.86 -18.57
N THR A 254 -17.77 -33.26 -19.42
CA THR A 254 -16.85 -34.03 -20.30
C THR A 254 -15.40 -33.64 -19.95
N TRP A 255 -14.86 -34.31 -18.93
CA TRP A 255 -13.59 -33.92 -18.31
C TRP A 255 -12.40 -34.70 -18.85
N THR A 256 -11.28 -34.04 -18.99
CA THR A 256 -9.99 -34.61 -19.39
C THR A 256 -8.91 -34.18 -18.41
N ALA A 257 -8.06 -35.10 -17.98
CA ALA A 257 -6.93 -34.80 -17.11
C ALA A 257 -5.99 -33.78 -17.77
N ALA A 258 -5.58 -32.76 -17.01
CA ALA A 258 -4.63 -31.75 -17.45
C ALA A 258 -3.24 -32.02 -16.88
N SER A 259 -2.21 -31.58 -17.57
CA SER A 259 -0.81 -31.62 -17.10
C SER A 259 -0.41 -30.38 -16.28
N PHE A 260 -1.35 -29.79 -15.56
CA PHE A 260 -1.14 -28.64 -14.70
C PHE A 260 -2.09 -28.65 -13.50
N SER A 261 -1.82 -27.82 -12.51
CA SER A 261 -2.72 -27.59 -11.36
C SER A 261 -3.07 -26.12 -11.26
N MET A 262 -4.36 -25.80 -11.12
CA MET A 262 -4.82 -24.43 -10.89
C MET A 262 -4.50 -23.99 -9.46
N TYR A 263 -4.07 -22.75 -9.31
CA TYR A 263 -3.89 -22.13 -7.99
C TYR A 263 -5.20 -21.61 -7.44
N PHE A 264 -5.56 -22.07 -6.25
CA PHE A 264 -6.73 -21.58 -5.54
C PHE A 264 -6.56 -21.71 -4.02
N ARG A 265 -7.36 -20.97 -3.28
CA ARG A 265 -7.46 -21.10 -1.83
C ARG A 265 -8.91 -20.93 -1.39
N VAL A 266 -9.44 -21.94 -0.69
CA VAL A 266 -10.74 -21.84 0.00
C VAL A 266 -10.53 -21.22 1.38
N VAL A 267 -11.30 -20.20 1.72
CA VAL A 267 -11.19 -19.44 2.96
C VAL A 267 -12.37 -19.76 3.88
N PRO A 268 -12.11 -20.04 5.18
CA PRO A 268 -13.16 -20.31 6.14
C PRO A 268 -13.91 -19.05 6.57
N ALA A 269 -15.16 -19.23 7.02
CA ALA A 269 -15.99 -18.17 7.54
C ALA A 269 -15.50 -17.61 8.89
N ASP A 270 -14.80 -18.43 9.67
CA ASP A 270 -14.42 -18.10 11.06
C ASP A 270 -12.93 -17.75 11.14
N ALA A 271 -12.60 -16.54 10.66
CA ALA A 271 -11.23 -16.13 10.49
C ALA A 271 -10.81 -15.08 11.54
N ALA A 272 -9.51 -15.09 11.88
CA ALA A 272 -8.91 -14.08 12.75
C ALA A 272 -9.04 -12.68 12.13
N MET A 273 -9.30 -11.66 12.95
CA MET A 273 -9.33 -10.27 12.50
C MET A 273 -7.96 -9.61 12.51
N LYS A 274 -7.09 -10.04 13.41
CA LYS A 274 -5.74 -9.52 13.60
C LYS A 274 -4.85 -10.57 14.23
N TRP A 275 -3.56 -10.49 14.00
CA TRP A 275 -2.55 -11.35 14.59
C TRP A 275 -1.59 -10.52 15.44
N HIS A 276 -1.31 -10.96 16.64
CA HIS A 276 -0.30 -10.42 17.55
C HIS A 276 0.92 -11.32 17.54
N PHE A 277 2.08 -10.79 17.25
CA PHE A 277 3.32 -11.53 17.11
C PHE A 277 4.27 -11.23 18.25
N PHE A 278 4.98 -12.26 18.73
CA PHE A 278 5.98 -12.11 19.78
C PHE A 278 6.93 -13.30 19.80
N THR A 279 8.05 -13.14 20.51
CA THR A 279 9.06 -14.20 20.69
C THR A 279 9.22 -14.52 22.15
N ILE A 280 9.16 -15.81 22.51
CA ILE A 280 9.45 -16.33 23.84
C ILE A 280 10.53 -17.39 23.68
N SER A 281 11.58 -17.33 24.52
CA SER A 281 12.66 -18.34 24.56
C SER A 281 13.26 -18.66 23.20
N GLY A 282 13.28 -17.68 22.29
CA GLY A 282 13.80 -17.84 20.92
C GLY A 282 12.80 -18.39 19.91
N THR A 283 11.63 -18.82 20.32
CA THR A 283 10.57 -19.33 19.43
C THR A 283 9.59 -18.20 19.08
N PHE A 284 9.20 -18.12 17.81
CA PHE A 284 8.28 -17.11 17.31
C PHE A 284 6.84 -17.60 17.43
N HIS A 285 5.99 -16.77 18.02
CA HIS A 285 4.59 -17.07 18.32
C HIS A 285 3.65 -16.04 17.71
N ALA A 286 2.41 -16.45 17.49
CA ALA A 286 1.31 -15.56 17.10
C ALA A 286 0.04 -15.91 17.87
N ILE A 287 -0.73 -14.88 18.25
CA ILE A 287 -2.06 -15.04 18.83
C ILE A 287 -3.07 -14.40 17.87
N SER A 288 -4.12 -15.15 17.54
CA SER A 288 -5.21 -14.65 16.70
C SER A 288 -6.19 -13.80 17.53
N GLU A 289 -6.43 -12.56 17.13
CA GLU A 289 -7.55 -11.75 17.62
C GLU A 289 -8.79 -12.05 16.77
N LYS A 290 -9.89 -12.41 17.39
CA LYS A 290 -11.18 -12.71 16.73
C LYS A 290 -12.23 -11.68 17.13
N ASP A 291 -13.27 -11.56 16.34
CA ASP A 291 -14.43 -10.68 16.66
C ASP A 291 -15.20 -11.20 17.87
N SER A 292 -15.28 -12.51 17.99
CA SER A 292 -15.94 -13.20 19.10
C SER A 292 -15.27 -14.55 19.36
N GLY A 293 -15.32 -14.99 20.60
CA GLY A 293 -14.75 -16.26 21.02
C GLY A 293 -13.29 -16.17 21.44
N ASP A 294 -12.72 -17.31 21.74
CA ASP A 294 -11.38 -17.41 22.31
C ASP A 294 -10.29 -17.22 21.25
N SER A 295 -9.26 -16.47 21.61
CA SER A 295 -8.04 -16.37 20.82
C SER A 295 -7.32 -17.72 20.76
N THR A 296 -6.60 -17.96 19.68
CA THR A 296 -5.81 -19.19 19.50
C THR A 296 -4.33 -18.80 19.46
N LEU A 297 -3.52 -19.54 20.23
CA LEU A 297 -2.07 -19.39 20.23
C LEU A 297 -1.45 -20.35 19.19
N PHE A 298 -0.49 -19.84 18.47
CA PHE A 298 0.28 -20.59 17.49
C PHE A 298 1.78 -20.38 17.71
N GLU A 299 2.54 -21.41 17.37
CA GLU A 299 3.99 -21.42 17.31
C GLU A 299 4.44 -21.65 15.88
N TRP A 300 5.48 -20.93 15.45
CA TRP A 300 6.07 -21.16 14.15
C TRP A 300 7.01 -22.36 14.20
N ASP A 301 6.65 -23.42 13.48
CA ASP A 301 7.49 -24.61 13.28
C ASP A 301 8.45 -24.34 12.11
N GLU A 302 9.69 -24.03 12.42
CA GLU A 302 10.74 -23.75 11.45
C GLU A 302 11.14 -24.95 10.61
N THR A 303 10.88 -26.18 11.09
CA THR A 303 11.25 -27.42 10.39
C THR A 303 10.27 -27.73 9.26
N ASN A 304 9.00 -27.49 9.53
CA ASN A 304 7.91 -27.81 8.59
C ASN A 304 7.37 -26.56 7.88
N ASP A 305 7.91 -25.39 8.16
CA ASP A 305 7.49 -24.10 7.60
C ASP A 305 5.99 -23.84 7.76
N LEU A 306 5.46 -24.06 8.97
CA LEU A 306 4.03 -23.87 9.24
C LEU A 306 3.74 -23.38 10.66
N TRP A 307 2.61 -22.70 10.83
CA TRP A 307 2.06 -22.35 12.12
C TRP A 307 1.32 -23.55 12.73
N VAL A 308 1.73 -23.96 13.91
CA VAL A 308 1.13 -25.04 14.66
C VAL A 308 0.37 -24.46 15.84
N ALA A 309 -0.89 -24.86 16.01
CA ALA A 309 -1.64 -24.49 17.20
C ALA A 309 -0.98 -25.10 18.46
N VAL A 310 -0.72 -24.25 19.44
CA VAL A 310 -0.06 -24.68 20.68
C VAL A 310 -1.08 -25.30 21.60
N THR A 311 -0.74 -26.48 22.12
CA THR A 311 -1.49 -27.11 23.21
C THR A 311 -1.05 -26.46 24.53
N LEU A 312 -2.02 -25.95 25.27
CA LEU A 312 -1.79 -25.42 26.63
C LEU A 312 -1.93 -26.53 27.67
N ASP A 313 -1.29 -26.37 28.80
CA ASP A 313 -1.46 -27.28 29.94
C ASP A 313 -2.92 -27.32 30.39
N ALA A 314 -3.32 -28.42 30.98
CA ALA A 314 -4.70 -28.60 31.46
C ALA A 314 -5.07 -27.54 32.51
N GLY A 315 -6.04 -26.73 32.22
CA GLY A 315 -6.49 -25.65 33.10
C GLY A 315 -6.01 -24.24 32.67
N ASP A 316 -5.11 -24.15 31.69
CA ASP A 316 -4.48 -22.90 31.23
C ASP A 316 -5.13 -22.30 29.97
N ALA A 317 -6.40 -22.58 29.74
CA ALA A 317 -7.09 -22.13 28.52
C ALA A 317 -7.02 -20.60 28.36
N LEU A 318 -6.62 -20.15 27.17
CA LEU A 318 -6.71 -18.74 26.79
C LEU A 318 -8.15 -18.42 26.45
N SER A 319 -8.91 -18.00 27.45
CA SER A 319 -10.29 -17.55 27.28
C SER A 319 -10.36 -16.09 26.88
N GLY A 320 -11.31 -15.72 26.00
CA GLY A 320 -11.52 -14.36 25.55
C GLY A 320 -10.59 -13.93 24.41
N THR A 321 -10.74 -12.68 23.99
CA THR A 321 -10.03 -12.11 22.81
C THR A 321 -8.82 -11.30 23.28
N VAL A 322 -7.64 -11.66 22.81
CA VAL A 322 -6.40 -10.91 23.07
C VAL A 322 -6.39 -9.63 22.23
N LYS A 323 -6.15 -8.49 22.88
CA LYS A 323 -6.09 -7.15 22.25
C LYS A 323 -4.66 -6.62 22.11
N SER A 324 -3.76 -7.03 22.99
CA SER A 324 -2.38 -6.56 23.00
C SER A 324 -1.48 -7.59 23.65
N VAL A 325 -0.23 -7.67 23.21
CA VAL A 325 0.79 -8.57 23.78
C VAL A 325 2.09 -7.81 24.01
N ALA A 326 2.72 -8.05 25.14
CA ALA A 326 4.05 -7.55 25.47
C ALA A 326 4.90 -8.65 26.09
N VAL A 327 6.19 -8.69 25.79
CA VAL A 327 7.10 -9.73 26.29
C VAL A 327 8.20 -9.12 27.15
N SER A 328 8.40 -9.67 28.36
CA SER A 328 9.53 -9.36 29.20
C SER A 328 9.99 -10.61 29.97
N LYS A 329 11.30 -10.78 30.13
CA LYS A 329 11.90 -11.94 30.83
C LYS A 329 11.41 -13.30 30.29
N ASN A 330 11.21 -13.43 29.01
CA ASN A 330 10.64 -14.61 28.34
C ASN A 330 9.22 -14.99 28.80
N ILE A 331 8.46 -14.04 29.30
CA ILE A 331 7.04 -14.19 29.63
C ILE A 331 6.27 -13.23 28.70
N ALA A 332 5.27 -13.74 27.99
CA ALA A 332 4.33 -12.89 27.25
C ALA A 332 3.16 -12.53 28.18
N HIS A 333 2.82 -11.25 28.20
CA HIS A 333 1.69 -10.69 28.92
C HIS A 333 0.64 -10.29 27.88
N CYS A 334 -0.53 -10.91 27.94
CA CYS A 334 -1.60 -10.76 26.96
C CYS A 334 -2.79 -10.02 27.59
N ALA A 335 -3.06 -8.80 27.14
CA ALA A 335 -4.26 -8.06 27.53
C ALA A 335 -5.48 -8.60 26.78
N ARG A 336 -6.57 -8.89 27.47
CA ARG A 336 -7.80 -9.47 26.89
C ARG A 336 -8.98 -8.50 26.80
N GLY A 337 -8.81 -7.27 27.29
CA GLY A 337 -9.87 -6.26 27.28
C GLY A 337 -10.91 -6.45 28.37
N THR A 338 -12.02 -5.75 28.23
CA THR A 338 -13.09 -5.68 29.23
C THR A 338 -14.40 -6.36 28.82
N ALA A 339 -14.44 -7.11 27.76
CA ALA A 339 -15.66 -7.75 27.29
C ALA A 339 -16.04 -8.92 28.21
N GLY A 340 -16.98 -8.67 29.15
CA GLY A 340 -17.57 -9.72 29.98
C GLY A 340 -17.22 -9.69 31.48
N GLY A 341 -16.45 -8.73 31.96
CA GLY A 341 -16.43 -8.39 33.39
C GLY A 341 -15.39 -9.07 34.27
N SER A 342 -14.45 -9.84 33.74
CA SER A 342 -13.35 -10.40 34.56
C SER A 342 -12.11 -10.79 33.74
N GLU A 343 -11.88 -10.14 32.62
CA GLU A 343 -10.77 -10.48 31.75
C GLU A 343 -9.50 -9.77 32.20
N THR A 344 -8.68 -10.51 32.91
CA THR A 344 -7.39 -10.10 33.44
C THR A 344 -6.28 -10.29 32.41
N ILE A 345 -5.08 -9.84 32.72
CA ILE A 345 -3.89 -10.13 31.91
C ILE A 345 -3.58 -11.63 32.01
N TRP A 346 -3.47 -12.28 30.90
CA TRP A 346 -3.03 -13.66 30.81
C TRP A 346 -1.54 -13.71 30.52
N THR A 347 -0.79 -14.52 31.28
CA THR A 347 0.65 -14.65 31.11
C THR A 347 1.01 -16.02 30.56
N LEU A 348 2.02 -16.05 29.69
CA LEU A 348 2.45 -17.24 28.99
C LEU A 348 3.96 -17.38 29.01
N THR A 349 4.42 -18.60 29.24
CA THR A 349 5.80 -19.02 29.02
C THR A 349 5.82 -20.33 28.24
N ASN A 350 6.85 -20.54 27.43
CA ASN A 350 7.04 -21.81 26.73
C ASN A 350 8.02 -22.69 27.53
N VAL A 351 7.60 -23.87 27.86
CA VAL A 351 8.43 -24.88 28.52
C VAL A 351 8.37 -26.18 27.73
N SER A 352 9.43 -26.50 27.02
CA SER A 352 9.67 -27.84 26.41
C SER A 352 8.53 -28.38 25.54
N GLY A 353 7.99 -27.56 24.60
CA GLY A 353 6.98 -28.00 23.64
C GLY A 353 5.53 -27.94 24.08
N THR A 354 5.28 -27.60 25.36
CA THR A 354 3.94 -27.30 25.88
C THR A 354 3.98 -25.90 26.49
N ALA A 355 3.10 -25.04 26.07
CA ALA A 355 3.02 -23.69 26.61
C ALA A 355 2.25 -23.73 27.94
N THR A 356 2.82 -23.09 28.95
CA THR A 356 2.18 -22.91 30.27
C THR A 356 1.63 -21.51 30.36
N GLY A 357 0.33 -21.38 30.55
CA GLY A 357 -0.37 -20.11 30.70
C GLY A 357 -0.91 -19.95 32.13
N GLN A 358 -1.16 -18.71 32.49
CA GLN A 358 -1.81 -18.37 33.77
C GLN A 358 -2.61 -17.08 33.60
N ASP A 359 -3.83 -17.10 34.14
CA ASP A 359 -4.58 -15.88 34.38
C ASP A 359 -4.04 -15.13 35.57
N ASP A 360 -3.86 -13.83 35.48
CA ASP A 360 -3.69 -12.97 36.63
C ASP A 360 -5.03 -12.87 37.35
N ALA A 361 -5.17 -13.59 38.49
CA ALA A 361 -6.45 -13.77 39.17
C ALA A 361 -7.00 -12.50 39.84
N THR A 362 -6.27 -11.39 39.79
CA THR A 362 -6.69 -10.15 40.47
C THR A 362 -7.62 -9.37 39.55
N ALA A 363 -8.91 -9.27 39.83
CA ALA A 363 -9.92 -8.51 39.09
C ALA A 363 -9.55 -7.03 38.85
N ALA A 364 -8.56 -6.50 39.54
CA ALA A 364 -8.00 -5.17 39.37
C ALA A 364 -7.01 -5.05 38.18
N ASN A 365 -6.68 -6.15 37.50
CA ASN A 365 -5.64 -6.18 36.45
C ASN A 365 -6.20 -6.24 35.04
N VAL A 366 -7.39 -5.71 34.83
CA VAL A 366 -7.98 -5.56 33.49
C VAL A 366 -7.12 -4.65 32.61
N ALA A 367 -6.91 -5.04 31.35
CA ALA A 367 -6.13 -4.25 30.39
C ALA A 367 -6.61 -4.43 28.95
N ASP A 368 -6.68 -3.33 28.20
CA ASP A 368 -6.83 -3.32 26.74
C ASP A 368 -5.47 -3.25 26.04
N LEU A 369 -4.52 -2.57 26.67
CA LEU A 369 -3.15 -2.47 26.17
C LEU A 369 -2.16 -2.85 27.27
N VAL A 370 -1.08 -3.50 26.86
CA VAL A 370 0.09 -3.79 27.69
C VAL A 370 1.37 -3.38 26.98
N LEU A 371 2.35 -2.91 27.76
CA LEU A 371 3.68 -2.53 27.30
C LEU A 371 4.72 -3.06 28.27
N ALA A 372 5.67 -3.84 27.76
CA ALA A 372 6.86 -4.22 28.51
C ALA A 372 8.00 -3.22 28.20
N TYR A 373 8.66 -2.72 29.24
CA TYR A 373 9.80 -1.82 29.10
C TYR A 373 10.78 -1.99 30.24
N ASN A 374 11.97 -1.45 30.06
CA ASN A 374 12.99 -1.44 31.08
C ASN A 374 13.13 -0.02 31.65
N ASP A 375 12.59 0.19 32.85
CA ASP A 375 12.74 1.48 33.52
C ASP A 375 14.19 1.64 34.00
N PRO A 376 14.82 2.78 33.78
CA PRO A 376 16.22 2.97 34.18
C PRO A 376 16.44 2.95 35.68
N VAL A 377 15.39 3.15 36.49
CA VAL A 377 15.47 3.15 37.98
C VAL A 377 14.90 1.86 38.57
N ASP A 378 13.69 1.47 38.12
CA ASP A 378 12.93 0.36 38.70
C ASP A 378 13.17 -0.98 37.95
N GLY A 379 13.88 -0.96 36.83
CA GLY A 379 14.16 -2.17 36.05
C GLY A 379 12.99 -2.60 35.17
N PRO A 380 12.84 -3.91 34.87
CA PRO A 380 11.81 -4.41 34.00
C PRO A 380 10.39 -4.20 34.52
N GLN A 381 9.57 -3.49 33.79
CA GLN A 381 8.20 -3.11 34.13
C GLN A 381 7.20 -3.57 33.05
N ILE A 382 5.96 -3.81 33.51
CA ILE A 382 4.78 -3.94 32.66
C ILE A 382 3.85 -2.77 32.93
N ALA A 383 3.56 -1.97 31.95
CA ALA A 383 2.49 -0.98 31.99
C ALA A 383 1.22 -1.54 31.37
N ARG A 384 0.08 -1.15 31.91
CA ARG A 384 -1.25 -1.45 31.36
C ARG A 384 -2.03 -0.17 31.13
N PHE A 385 -2.99 -0.24 30.22
CA PHE A 385 -4.03 0.78 30.03
C PHE A 385 -5.39 0.10 29.93
N GLU A 386 -6.36 0.63 30.68
CA GLU A 386 -7.76 0.19 30.68
C GLU A 386 -8.63 1.29 30.07
N ASN A 387 -9.18 1.06 28.88
CA ASN A 387 -9.93 2.07 28.14
C ASN A 387 -11.28 2.43 28.75
N ASN A 388 -11.96 1.48 29.39
CA ASN A 388 -13.28 1.74 29.99
C ASN A 388 -13.26 2.70 31.17
N ASN A 389 -12.15 2.64 31.93
CA ASN A 389 -11.94 3.49 33.11
C ASN A 389 -10.89 4.58 32.89
N TRP A 390 -10.24 4.60 31.72
CA TRP A 390 -9.12 5.50 31.35
C TRP A 390 -7.98 5.50 32.35
N TYR A 391 -7.62 4.32 32.85
CA TYR A 391 -6.57 4.14 33.86
C TYR A 391 -5.28 3.58 33.24
N TRP A 392 -4.18 4.20 33.63
CA TRP A 392 -2.83 3.71 33.40
C TRP A 392 -2.19 3.32 34.72
N SER A 393 -1.49 2.20 34.76
CA SER A 393 -0.68 1.80 35.90
C SER A 393 0.44 0.87 35.46
N ARG A 394 1.42 0.64 36.36
CA ARG A 394 2.56 -0.25 36.11
C ARG A 394 2.81 -1.21 37.26
N SER A 395 3.45 -2.32 36.95
CA SER A 395 3.89 -3.35 37.89
C SER A 395 5.30 -3.83 37.55
N ASP A 396 6.04 -4.27 38.54
CA ASP A 396 7.25 -5.06 38.26
C ASP A 396 6.87 -6.32 37.49
N VAL A 397 7.78 -6.77 36.60
CA VAL A 397 7.62 -8.05 35.91
C VAL A 397 7.78 -9.19 36.93
N LYS A 398 6.74 -9.96 37.11
CA LYS A 398 6.71 -11.11 38.00
C LYS A 398 7.14 -12.38 37.27
N ALA A 399 7.45 -13.42 38.05
CA ALA A 399 7.59 -14.76 37.53
C ALA A 399 6.21 -15.33 37.12
N LEU A 400 6.20 -16.32 36.26
CA LEU A 400 4.98 -17.07 35.95
C LEU A 400 4.39 -17.62 37.27
N ASN A 401 3.09 -17.70 37.39
CA ASN A 401 2.34 -18.09 38.60
C ASN A 401 2.43 -17.09 39.75
N THR A 402 2.78 -15.85 39.50
CA THR A 402 2.78 -14.77 40.46
C THR A 402 1.98 -13.61 39.95
N ASP A 403 0.91 -13.21 40.66
CA ASP A 403 0.05 -12.10 40.25
C ASP A 403 0.83 -10.81 40.07
N LEU A 404 0.50 -10.05 39.03
CA LEU A 404 1.01 -8.70 38.84
C LEU A 404 0.43 -7.79 39.93
N VAL A 405 1.25 -6.94 40.50
CA VAL A 405 0.83 -5.96 41.50
C VAL A 405 1.01 -4.58 40.89
N PHE A 406 -0.06 -4.05 40.33
CA PHE A 406 -0.04 -2.72 39.78
C PHE A 406 -0.04 -1.65 40.87
N GLY A 407 0.71 -0.58 40.66
CA GLY A 407 0.70 0.60 41.49
C GLY A 407 -0.63 1.34 41.45
N THR A 408 -0.66 2.55 42.03
CA THR A 408 -1.84 3.40 42.00
C THR A 408 -2.21 3.74 40.55
N ASP A 409 -3.47 3.56 40.22
CA ASP A 409 -4.01 3.91 38.90
C ASP A 409 -3.91 5.43 38.68
N VAL A 410 -3.46 5.80 37.49
CA VAL A 410 -3.37 7.18 37.03
C VAL A 410 -4.49 7.41 36.02
N GLU A 411 -5.39 8.33 36.34
CA GLU A 411 -6.53 8.67 35.49
C GLU A 411 -6.08 9.57 34.34
N PHE A 412 -6.46 9.19 33.14
CA PHE A 412 -6.36 10.01 31.94
C PHE A 412 -7.65 10.81 31.72
N PRO A 413 -7.64 11.87 30.92
CA PRO A 413 -8.85 12.63 30.61
C PRO A 413 -9.95 11.72 30.05
N GLN A 414 -11.15 11.85 30.60
CA GLN A 414 -12.31 11.03 30.23
C GLN A 414 -12.72 11.20 28.76
N GLY A 415 -13.12 10.11 28.13
CA GLY A 415 -13.60 10.08 26.76
C GLY A 415 -12.53 9.83 25.70
N PHE A 416 -11.28 9.60 26.11
CA PHE A 416 -10.16 9.35 25.20
C PHE A 416 -9.58 7.96 25.42
N ASN A 417 -9.70 7.10 24.43
CA ASN A 417 -9.14 5.76 24.48
C ASN A 417 -7.68 5.75 24.08
N ALA A 418 -6.88 4.97 24.78
CA ALA A 418 -5.51 4.66 24.35
C ALA A 418 -5.54 3.68 23.17
N LEU A 419 -4.74 3.96 22.16
CA LEU A 419 -4.62 3.17 20.94
C LEU A 419 -3.30 2.40 20.85
N ALA A 420 -2.24 2.94 21.42
CA ALA A 420 -0.93 2.32 21.48
C ALA A 420 -0.07 2.90 22.62
N MET A 421 0.92 2.13 23.06
CA MET A 421 1.93 2.56 24.02
C MET A 421 3.33 2.22 23.51
N ALA A 422 4.32 3.07 23.84
CA ALA A 422 5.73 2.83 23.57
C ALA A 422 6.60 3.44 24.65
N PHE A 423 7.78 2.86 24.90
CA PHE A 423 8.79 3.44 25.78
C PHE A 423 9.84 4.17 24.94
N TYR A 424 10.01 5.46 25.18
CA TYR A 424 10.95 6.30 24.44
C TYR A 424 11.49 7.42 25.32
N ASN A 425 12.80 7.62 25.31
CA ASN A 425 13.49 8.68 26.06
C ASN A 425 13.10 8.72 27.55
N ASP A 426 13.22 7.57 28.22
CA ASP A 426 12.94 7.32 29.63
C ASP A 426 11.51 7.69 30.08
N GLN A 427 10.56 7.60 29.20
CA GLN A 427 9.14 7.84 29.45
C GLN A 427 8.27 6.84 28.70
N VAL A 428 7.12 6.50 29.29
CA VAL A 428 6.06 5.80 28.56
C VAL A 428 5.24 6.82 27.78
N TRP A 429 5.09 6.58 26.52
CA TRP A 429 4.26 7.38 25.61
C TRP A 429 2.98 6.62 25.32
N VAL A 430 1.85 7.32 25.43
CA VAL A 430 0.51 6.77 25.21
C VAL A 430 -0.14 7.56 24.10
N ARG A 431 -0.43 6.90 22.99
CA ARG A 431 -1.22 7.46 21.91
C ARG A 431 -2.70 7.29 22.22
N THR A 432 -3.41 8.37 22.36
CA THR A 432 -4.86 8.39 22.63
C THR A 432 -5.62 9.00 21.45
N THR A 433 -6.94 8.88 21.44
CA THR A 433 -7.80 9.45 20.37
C THR A 433 -7.73 10.98 20.31
N ASP A 434 -7.28 11.67 21.38
CA ASP A 434 -7.15 13.12 21.43
C ASP A 434 -5.71 13.63 21.25
N GLY A 435 -4.69 12.76 21.32
CA GLY A 435 -3.32 13.23 21.23
C GLY A 435 -2.27 12.24 21.64
N LEU A 436 -1.08 12.74 21.88
CA LEU A 436 0.06 12.01 22.40
C LEU A 436 0.35 12.47 23.82
N HIS A 437 0.40 11.53 24.75
CA HIS A 437 0.69 11.78 26.15
C HIS A 437 1.99 11.09 26.55
N SER A 438 2.82 11.76 27.33
CA SER A 438 3.95 11.13 28.03
C SER A 438 3.59 10.89 29.49
N VAL A 439 3.97 9.74 30.04
CA VAL A 439 3.84 9.44 31.46
C VAL A 439 5.23 9.39 32.06
N LYS A 440 5.49 10.33 32.96
CA LYS A 440 6.74 10.41 33.72
C LYS A 440 6.44 10.54 35.19
N ASN A 441 7.04 9.69 36.03
CA ASN A 441 6.78 9.66 37.47
C ASN A 441 5.28 9.59 37.79
N ASP A 442 4.57 8.70 37.10
CA ASP A 442 3.13 8.46 37.21
C ASP A 442 2.26 9.72 36.98
N ARG A 443 2.75 10.67 36.18
CA ARG A 443 2.01 11.87 35.78
C ARG A 443 1.88 11.95 34.26
N PRO A 444 0.66 11.93 33.73
CA PRO A 444 0.42 12.13 32.30
C PRO A 444 0.61 13.61 31.93
N SER A 445 1.25 13.85 30.82
CA SER A 445 1.41 15.18 30.23
C SER A 445 1.16 15.10 28.74
N ARG A 446 0.22 15.89 28.24
CA ARG A 446 -0.11 15.95 26.82
C ARG A 446 0.95 16.73 26.05
N LEU A 447 1.36 16.19 24.88
CA LEU A 447 2.21 16.91 23.95
C LEU A 447 1.31 17.67 22.96
N ASP A 448 1.25 19.01 23.10
CA ASP A 448 0.36 19.86 22.30
C ASP A 448 1.00 20.41 21.02
N VAL A 449 2.16 19.93 20.62
CA VAL A 449 2.91 20.50 19.51
C VAL A 449 2.49 19.88 18.18
N GLY A 450 1.66 20.58 17.41
CA GLY A 450 1.42 20.31 16.02
C GLY A 450 0.37 19.23 15.69
N LEU A 451 -0.16 18.53 16.67
CA LEU A 451 -1.17 17.49 16.48
C LEU A 451 -2.62 18.02 16.41
N ASP A 452 -2.85 19.26 16.79
CA ASP A 452 -4.21 19.85 16.87
C ASP A 452 -4.89 20.07 15.52
N ALA A 453 -4.13 19.92 14.46
CA ALA A 453 -4.56 20.38 13.14
C ALA A 453 -5.43 19.37 12.39
N VAL A 454 -5.50 18.11 12.81
CA VAL A 454 -6.23 17.08 12.09
C VAL A 454 -7.15 16.33 13.04
N LEU A 455 -8.46 16.34 12.73
CA LEU A 455 -9.43 15.46 13.39
C LEU A 455 -9.10 14.02 13.04
N GLU A 456 -8.88 13.21 14.06
CA GLU A 456 -8.68 11.80 13.84
C GLU A 456 -9.99 11.09 13.53
N PRO A 457 -10.04 10.27 12.46
CA PRO A 457 -11.20 9.42 12.23
C PRO A 457 -11.41 8.48 13.43
N SER A 458 -12.64 8.31 13.86
CA SER A 458 -13.01 7.39 14.96
C SER A 458 -12.59 5.92 14.71
N THR A 459 -12.18 5.60 13.49
CA THR A 459 -11.75 4.27 13.05
C THR A 459 -10.23 4.16 12.91
N SER A 460 -9.45 5.19 13.26
CA SER A 460 -8.00 5.11 13.11
C SER A 460 -7.41 4.13 14.12
N ALA A 461 -6.68 3.16 13.62
CA ALA A 461 -5.85 2.32 14.46
C ALA A 461 -4.61 3.14 14.84
N GLY A 462 -4.45 3.47 16.12
CA GLY A 462 -3.24 4.12 16.62
C GLY A 462 -2.08 3.16 16.59
N ALA A 463 -0.89 3.65 16.25
CA ALA A 463 0.34 2.90 16.39
C ALA A 463 1.46 3.83 16.85
N LEU A 464 2.37 3.29 17.67
CA LEU A 464 3.60 3.92 18.14
C LEU A 464 4.76 2.96 17.93
N LEU A 465 5.91 3.51 17.55
CA LEU A 465 7.16 2.76 17.48
C LEU A 465 8.31 3.66 17.92
N ALA A 466 9.00 3.25 18.99
CA ALA A 466 10.30 3.82 19.33
C ALA A 466 11.39 3.07 18.58
N LYS A 467 12.14 3.78 17.74
CA LYS A 467 13.27 3.22 16.99
C LYS A 467 14.39 4.23 16.87
N ASP A 468 15.58 3.82 17.24
CA ASP A 468 16.77 4.65 17.23
C ASP A 468 16.55 5.94 18.07
N LEU A 469 16.66 7.11 17.45
CA LEU A 469 16.48 8.40 18.10
C LEU A 469 15.06 8.97 17.96
N PHE A 470 14.12 8.21 17.39
CA PHE A 470 12.81 8.70 16.99
C PHE A 470 11.67 7.93 17.64
N LEU A 471 10.60 8.63 17.95
CA LEU A 471 9.28 8.03 18.18
C LEU A 471 8.41 8.30 16.95
N TYR A 472 8.03 7.23 16.28
CA TYR A 472 7.08 7.26 15.15
C TYR A 472 5.66 7.15 15.68
N LEU A 473 4.80 8.01 15.20
CA LEU A 473 3.42 8.16 15.64
C LEU A 473 2.48 8.07 14.44
N ALA A 474 1.55 7.13 14.46
CA ALA A 474 0.42 7.14 13.55
C ALA A 474 -0.57 8.25 13.94
N TRP A 475 -0.85 9.19 13.04
CA TRP A 475 -1.80 10.26 13.29
C TRP A 475 -2.68 10.49 12.06
N SER A 476 -3.97 10.17 12.19
CA SER A 476 -4.91 10.26 11.07
C SER A 476 -4.41 9.47 9.84
N PHE A 477 -4.20 10.14 8.73
CA PHE A 477 -3.69 9.58 7.47
C PHE A 477 -2.17 9.77 7.31
N SER A 478 -1.47 10.22 8.34
CA SER A 478 -0.04 10.54 8.23
C SER A 478 0.80 9.86 9.31
N ILE A 479 2.10 10.04 9.19
CA ILE A 479 3.09 9.60 10.17
C ILE A 479 3.81 10.83 10.67
N GLU A 480 3.71 11.04 11.97
CA GLU A 480 4.49 12.05 12.66
C GLU A 480 5.72 11.39 13.27
N ARG A 481 6.84 12.09 13.25
CA ARG A 481 8.09 11.65 13.87
C ARG A 481 8.52 12.66 14.93
N LEU A 482 8.58 12.18 16.18
CA LEU A 482 9.03 13.00 17.31
C LEU A 482 10.54 12.84 17.52
N TYR A 483 11.25 13.97 17.58
CA TYR A 483 12.67 14.04 17.96
C TYR A 483 12.94 15.35 18.69
N GLY A 484 13.54 15.30 19.88
CA GLY A 484 13.92 16.49 20.66
C GLY A 484 12.77 17.46 20.97
N GLY A 485 11.52 16.96 21.04
CA GLY A 485 10.33 17.80 21.27
C GLY A 485 9.73 18.40 19.99
N THR A 486 10.27 18.09 18.80
CA THR A 486 9.75 18.55 17.51
C THR A 486 9.05 17.41 16.80
N LEU A 487 7.87 17.67 16.23
CA LEU A 487 7.13 16.76 15.37
C LEU A 487 7.34 17.13 13.90
N ASP A 488 7.71 16.14 13.10
CA ASP A 488 7.82 16.24 11.64
C ASP A 488 6.80 15.32 10.99
N ASP A 489 5.97 15.84 10.10
CA ASP A 489 5.14 15.03 9.20
C ASP A 489 6.03 14.38 8.14
N ILE A 490 6.14 13.08 8.22
CA ILE A 490 6.94 12.25 7.33
C ILE A 490 6.08 11.23 6.56
N GLY A 491 4.76 11.39 6.56
CA GLY A 491 3.84 10.43 5.94
C GLY A 491 4.07 10.22 4.45
N PRO A 492 3.71 9.04 3.92
CA PRO A 492 3.94 8.69 2.52
C PRO A 492 3.09 9.49 1.52
N TRP A 493 2.16 10.30 2.00
CA TRP A 493 1.38 11.22 1.18
C TRP A 493 1.89 12.65 1.13
N LYS A 494 3.06 12.92 1.64
CA LYS A 494 3.73 14.18 1.43
C LYS A 494 4.08 14.35 -0.06
N GLY A 495 3.80 15.52 -0.63
CA GLY A 495 3.91 15.74 -2.07
C GLY A 495 2.65 15.35 -2.84
N ALA A 496 2.74 14.46 -3.82
CA ALA A 496 1.59 14.02 -4.63
C ALA A 496 0.57 13.15 -3.86
N GLY A 497 0.97 12.61 -2.70
CA GLY A 497 0.13 11.76 -1.89
C GLY A 497 0.03 10.32 -2.40
N LEU A 498 -0.83 9.53 -1.75
CA LEU A 498 -1.21 8.22 -2.25
C LEU A 498 -2.34 8.38 -3.28
N PRO A 499 -2.32 7.62 -4.38
CA PRO A 499 -3.38 7.64 -5.39
C PRO A 499 -4.75 7.31 -4.82
N ASP A 500 -5.79 7.74 -5.51
CA ASP A 500 -7.17 7.35 -5.19
C ASP A 500 -7.30 5.83 -5.14
N GLY A 501 -8.08 5.33 -4.19
CA GLY A 501 -8.21 3.90 -3.92
C GLY A 501 -7.07 3.27 -3.10
N ARG A 502 -6.06 4.06 -2.69
CA ARG A 502 -4.88 3.65 -1.93
C ARG A 502 -4.72 4.40 -0.60
N GLN A 503 -5.59 5.35 -0.36
CA GLN A 503 -5.59 6.12 0.88
C GLN A 503 -6.09 5.28 2.04
N GLY A 504 -5.55 5.53 3.23
CA GLY A 504 -5.93 4.80 4.43
C GLY A 504 -5.29 5.36 5.68
N VAL A 505 -5.56 4.73 6.81
CA VAL A 505 -4.97 5.09 8.10
C VAL A 505 -3.75 4.22 8.37
N VAL A 506 -2.76 4.78 9.06
CA VAL A 506 -1.60 4.00 9.52
C VAL A 506 -2.03 3.09 10.65
N SER A 507 -2.01 1.79 10.42
CA SER A 507 -2.52 0.77 11.36
C SER A 507 -1.46 0.21 12.29
N CYS A 508 -0.22 0.12 11.82
CA CYS A 508 0.87 -0.48 12.58
C CYS A 508 2.24 -0.02 12.08
N PHE A 509 3.22 -0.15 12.97
CA PHE A 509 4.64 -0.04 12.67
C PHE A 509 5.38 -1.30 13.07
N CYS A 510 6.43 -1.63 12.33
CA CYS A 510 7.36 -2.68 12.70
C CYS A 510 8.79 -2.24 12.42
N SER A 511 9.67 -2.45 13.39
CA SER A 511 11.10 -2.25 13.21
C SER A 511 11.69 -3.45 12.46
N GLY A 512 12.36 -3.21 11.35
CA GLY A 512 13.09 -4.22 10.59
C GLY A 512 14.57 -3.87 10.45
N ILE A 513 15.30 -4.68 9.70
CA ILE A 513 16.71 -4.42 9.38
C ILE A 513 16.78 -3.13 8.55
N GLY A 514 17.51 -2.15 9.06
CA GLY A 514 17.81 -0.90 8.35
C GLY A 514 16.65 0.08 8.16
N GLY A 515 15.44 -0.22 8.63
CA GLY A 515 14.30 0.67 8.42
C GLY A 515 13.04 0.35 9.22
N VAL A 516 11.95 0.98 8.85
CA VAL A 516 10.62 0.84 9.45
C VAL A 516 9.64 0.36 8.40
N TYR A 517 8.88 -0.68 8.74
CA TYR A 517 7.71 -1.10 7.99
C TYR A 517 6.47 -0.40 8.53
N VAL A 518 5.62 0.07 7.64
CA VAL A 518 4.41 0.84 7.94
C VAL A 518 3.22 0.18 7.28
N GLY A 519 2.29 -0.31 8.08
CA GLY A 519 1.02 -0.82 7.59
C GLY A 519 0.01 0.30 7.39
N ILE A 520 -0.66 0.31 6.24
CA ILE A 520 -1.75 1.23 5.91
C ILE A 520 -3.01 0.42 5.70
N ASP A 521 -4.02 0.70 6.51
CA ASP A 521 -5.34 0.13 6.42
C ASP A 521 -6.24 1.01 5.55
N GLY A 522 -6.57 0.54 4.36
CA GLY A 522 -7.43 1.24 3.39
C GLY A 522 -8.91 1.23 3.76
N GLY A 523 -9.31 0.56 4.82
CA GLY A 523 -10.72 0.39 5.19
C GLY A 523 -11.46 -0.52 4.22
N SER A 524 -12.77 -0.28 4.06
CA SER A 524 -13.62 -1.07 3.16
C SER A 524 -13.63 -0.58 1.71
N GLY A 525 -13.12 0.62 1.45
CA GLY A 525 -13.19 1.26 0.12
C GLY A 525 -11.87 1.33 -0.62
N ASN A 526 -10.75 1.21 0.07
CA ASN A 526 -9.41 1.35 -0.50
C ASN A 526 -8.55 0.12 -0.25
N THR A 527 -7.55 -0.07 -1.09
CA THR A 527 -6.60 -1.19 -0.96
C THR A 527 -5.56 -0.88 0.11
N SER A 528 -5.40 -1.78 1.07
CA SER A 528 -4.37 -1.69 2.11
C SER A 528 -2.99 -2.04 1.59
N SER A 529 -1.95 -1.50 2.23
CA SER A 529 -0.55 -1.68 1.79
C SER A 529 0.40 -1.72 2.98
N VAL A 530 1.59 -2.27 2.76
CA VAL A 530 2.74 -2.15 3.67
C VAL A 530 3.84 -1.41 2.94
N PHE A 531 4.35 -0.36 3.55
CA PHE A 531 5.48 0.41 3.06
C PHE A 531 6.72 0.17 3.91
N PHE A 532 7.89 0.31 3.29
CA PHE A 532 9.17 0.30 3.96
C PHE A 532 9.88 1.65 3.74
N THR A 533 10.52 2.16 4.78
CA THR A 533 11.35 3.35 4.70
C THR A 533 12.60 3.23 5.58
N THR A 534 13.73 3.72 5.07
CA THR A 534 15.00 3.76 5.82
C THR A 534 15.20 5.09 6.55
N ASN A 535 14.62 6.17 6.03
CA ASN A 535 14.87 7.55 6.49
C ASN A 535 13.59 8.30 6.88
N GLY A 536 12.42 7.68 6.74
CA GLY A 536 11.13 8.30 6.99
C GLY A 536 10.69 9.30 5.91
N ARG A 537 11.29 9.27 4.72
CA ARG A 537 10.92 10.14 3.59
C ARG A 537 10.65 9.37 2.31
N ASP A 538 11.46 8.36 2.06
CA ASP A 538 11.43 7.58 0.83
C ASP A 538 10.70 6.27 1.11
N TYR A 539 9.48 6.15 0.63
CA TYR A 539 8.60 5.02 0.89
C TYR A 539 8.53 4.09 -0.30
N GLU A 540 8.88 2.85 -0.07
CA GLU A 540 8.70 1.75 -1.01
C GLU A 540 7.50 0.90 -0.58
N GLU A 541 6.62 0.55 -1.51
CA GLU A 541 5.56 -0.39 -1.25
C GLU A 541 6.09 -1.82 -1.35
N VAL A 542 6.13 -2.52 -0.22
CA VAL A 542 6.62 -3.92 -0.15
C VAL A 542 5.51 -4.94 -0.27
N PHE A 543 4.28 -4.54 0.04
CA PHE A 543 3.11 -5.40 -0.06
C PHE A 543 1.87 -4.57 -0.35
N ARG A 544 0.95 -5.15 -1.14
CA ARG A 544 -0.39 -4.60 -1.38
C ARG A 544 -1.42 -5.73 -1.25
N ALA A 545 -2.46 -5.48 -0.48
CA ALA A 545 -3.60 -6.37 -0.39
C ALA A 545 -4.28 -6.50 -1.76
N TRP A 546 -4.85 -7.68 -2.03
CA TRP A 546 -5.45 -8.01 -3.32
C TRP A 546 -6.85 -7.45 -3.51
N GLU A 547 -7.54 -7.13 -2.41
CA GLU A 547 -8.89 -6.58 -2.41
C GLU A 547 -9.00 -5.37 -1.49
N ALA A 548 -9.92 -4.45 -1.80
CA ALA A 548 -10.10 -3.21 -1.03
C ALA A 548 -10.54 -3.44 0.42
N TRP A 549 -11.28 -4.49 0.70
CA TRP A 549 -11.74 -4.85 2.05
C TRP A 549 -10.72 -5.64 2.88
N GLN A 550 -9.61 -6.06 2.28
CA GLN A 550 -8.51 -6.76 2.97
C GLN A 550 -7.66 -5.74 3.73
N ARG A 551 -7.87 -5.65 5.03
CA ARG A 551 -7.26 -4.65 5.89
C ARG A 551 -5.92 -5.14 6.44
N VAL A 552 -4.84 -4.36 6.26
CA VAL A 552 -3.57 -4.60 6.95
C VAL A 552 -3.69 -4.07 8.38
N ARG A 553 -3.61 -4.96 9.37
CA ARG A 553 -3.83 -4.63 10.77
C ARG A 553 -2.60 -4.78 11.65
N ASN A 554 -1.66 -5.62 11.26
CA ASN A 554 -0.39 -5.78 11.96
C ASN A 554 0.70 -6.27 11.02
N VAL A 555 1.94 -5.91 11.35
CA VAL A 555 3.15 -6.33 10.65
C VAL A 555 4.19 -6.69 11.70
N ALA A 556 4.92 -7.78 11.50
CA ALA A 556 5.99 -8.19 12.38
C ALA A 556 7.21 -8.66 11.59
N TYR A 557 8.39 -8.31 12.09
CA TYR A 557 9.66 -8.80 11.57
C TYR A 557 10.15 -9.95 12.44
N GLN A 558 10.36 -11.10 11.83
CA GLN A 558 11.03 -12.25 12.43
C GLN A 558 12.49 -12.24 11.95
N PRO A 559 13.47 -12.15 12.85
CA PRO A 559 14.88 -12.25 12.47
C PRO A 559 15.21 -13.65 11.99
N GLN A 560 16.25 -13.74 11.17
CA GLN A 560 16.82 -15.01 10.74
C GLN A 560 17.21 -15.88 11.96
N ASN A 561 16.90 -17.17 11.88
CA ASN A 561 17.31 -18.15 12.88
C ASN A 561 18.16 -19.24 12.20
N GLY A 562 19.45 -19.26 12.53
CA GLY A 562 20.42 -20.18 11.89
C GLY A 562 20.70 -19.85 10.41
N THR A 563 21.11 -20.86 9.64
CA THR A 563 21.45 -20.72 8.20
C THR A 563 20.35 -21.20 7.26
N THR A 564 19.33 -21.87 7.78
CA THR A 564 18.26 -22.50 6.99
C THR A 564 16.93 -21.73 7.02
N ASN A 565 16.73 -20.88 8.03
CA ASN A 565 15.49 -20.14 8.22
C ASN A 565 15.71 -18.65 7.92
N PRO A 566 15.27 -18.15 6.76
CA PRO A 566 15.45 -16.75 6.40
C PRO A 566 14.66 -15.83 7.32
N ALA A 567 15.08 -14.58 7.42
CA ALA A 567 14.27 -13.55 8.03
C ALA A 567 12.93 -13.41 7.30
N ARG A 568 11.87 -13.12 8.04
CA ARG A 568 10.51 -12.99 7.46
C ARG A 568 9.82 -11.72 7.91
N LEU A 569 9.08 -11.13 6.99
CA LEU A 569 8.11 -10.09 7.29
C LEU A 569 6.72 -10.72 7.29
N TRP A 570 6.09 -10.78 8.44
CA TRP A 570 4.74 -11.30 8.62
C TRP A 570 3.74 -10.18 8.53
N ILE A 571 2.64 -10.38 7.80
CA ILE A 571 1.61 -9.37 7.57
C ILE A 571 0.24 -9.98 7.86
N SER A 572 -0.46 -9.38 8.82
CA SER A 572 -1.87 -9.68 9.10
C SER A 572 -2.74 -8.87 8.15
N VAL A 573 -3.41 -9.52 7.21
CA VAL A 573 -4.21 -8.90 6.16
C VAL A 573 -5.59 -9.53 6.05
N GLY A 574 -6.62 -8.74 6.35
CA GLY A 574 -7.97 -9.28 6.49
C GLY A 574 -8.02 -10.40 7.53
N SER A 575 -8.52 -11.54 7.10
CA SER A 575 -8.52 -12.77 7.91
C SER A 575 -7.29 -13.64 7.68
N ASP A 576 -6.41 -13.24 6.79
CA ASP A 576 -5.26 -14.03 6.38
C ASP A 576 -3.98 -13.57 7.04
N LEU A 577 -3.03 -14.48 7.10
CA LEU A 577 -1.66 -14.24 7.45
C LEU A 577 -0.79 -14.53 6.25
N VAL A 578 0.01 -13.56 5.82
CA VAL A 578 0.98 -13.71 4.73
C VAL A 578 2.37 -13.38 5.22
N PHE A 579 3.38 -13.86 4.51
CA PHE A 579 4.77 -13.51 4.80
C PHE A 579 5.58 -13.24 3.54
N ILE A 580 6.65 -12.48 3.72
CA ILE A 580 7.69 -12.24 2.73
C ILE A 580 9.00 -12.79 3.31
N ALA A 581 9.63 -13.73 2.62
CA ALA A 581 11.00 -14.13 2.96
C ALA A 581 11.97 -13.00 2.58
N LEU A 582 12.78 -12.58 3.54
CA LEU A 582 13.74 -11.49 3.34
C LEU A 582 15.13 -12.07 3.09
N PRO A 583 15.97 -11.42 2.29
CA PRO A 583 17.30 -11.92 2.01
C PRO A 583 18.18 -11.92 3.26
N ASP A 584 19.00 -12.96 3.41
CA ASP A 584 19.76 -13.22 4.62
C ASP A 584 21.06 -12.43 4.70
N GLN A 585 21.76 -12.28 3.57
CA GLN A 585 23.15 -11.81 3.55
C GLN A 585 23.33 -10.41 2.98
N SER A 586 22.30 -9.86 2.35
CA SER A 586 22.34 -8.58 1.68
C SER A 586 20.96 -7.94 1.61
N MET A 587 20.90 -6.62 1.71
CA MET A 587 19.70 -5.87 1.39
C MET A 587 19.33 -5.95 -0.09
N ASN A 588 20.25 -6.39 -0.94
CA ASN A 588 20.00 -6.64 -2.35
C ASN A 588 19.69 -8.12 -2.58
N PRO A 589 18.43 -8.47 -2.86
CA PRO A 589 18.00 -9.86 -3.02
C PRO A 589 18.59 -10.56 -4.25
N LEU A 590 19.19 -9.85 -5.18
CA LEU A 590 19.92 -10.45 -6.30
C LEU A 590 21.23 -11.15 -5.87
N HIS A 591 21.72 -10.85 -4.67
CA HIS A 591 22.89 -11.50 -4.10
C HIS A 591 22.55 -12.74 -3.26
N ASP A 592 21.27 -13.05 -3.13
CA ASP A 592 20.77 -14.19 -2.39
C ASP A 592 20.08 -15.16 -3.36
N SER A 593 20.67 -16.36 -3.53
CA SER A 593 20.16 -17.38 -4.45
C SER A 593 18.78 -17.96 -4.05
N ASP A 594 18.38 -17.77 -2.78
CA ASP A 594 17.12 -18.26 -2.24
C ASP A 594 15.99 -17.23 -2.35
N SER A 595 16.33 -15.99 -2.69
CA SER A 595 15.35 -14.97 -2.97
C SER A 595 14.45 -15.36 -4.13
N ARG A 596 13.15 -15.14 -3.96
CA ARG A 596 12.13 -15.36 -5.00
C ARG A 596 11.33 -14.09 -5.19
N PHE A 597 11.03 -13.80 -6.45
CA PHE A 597 10.37 -12.56 -6.85
C PHE A 597 8.95 -12.84 -7.33
N VAL A 598 8.09 -11.83 -7.26
CA VAL A 598 6.76 -11.90 -7.87
C VAL A 598 6.87 -11.90 -9.40
N HIS A 599 5.88 -12.49 -10.07
CA HIS A 599 5.91 -12.66 -11.52
C HIS A 599 5.70 -11.39 -12.31
N GLU A 600 4.88 -10.51 -11.81
CA GLU A 600 4.55 -9.26 -12.49
C GLU A 600 4.75 -8.08 -11.55
N TYR A 601 5.26 -7.00 -12.09
CA TYR A 601 5.29 -5.71 -11.40
C TYR A 601 4.98 -4.58 -12.36
N SER A 602 4.59 -3.45 -11.83
CA SER A 602 4.50 -2.25 -12.63
C SER A 602 5.00 -1.03 -11.87
N ILE A 603 5.55 -0.08 -12.60
CA ILE A 603 5.92 1.23 -12.09
C ILE A 603 5.43 2.30 -13.05
N THR A 604 4.82 3.32 -12.49
CA THR A 604 4.34 4.48 -13.24
C THR A 604 5.28 5.65 -13.01
N SER A 605 5.84 6.18 -14.10
CA SER A 605 6.74 7.32 -14.04
C SER A 605 6.01 8.58 -13.57
N PRO A 606 6.73 9.58 -13.06
CA PRO A 606 6.22 10.94 -13.03
C PRO A 606 5.91 11.44 -14.44
N THR A 607 5.25 12.57 -14.52
CA THR A 607 4.95 13.22 -15.82
C THR A 607 6.21 13.86 -16.39
N HIS A 608 6.56 13.51 -17.60
CA HIS A 608 7.67 14.07 -18.36
C HIS A 608 7.17 15.22 -19.25
N ASP A 609 7.59 16.43 -18.95
CA ASP A 609 7.26 17.62 -19.70
C ASP A 609 8.48 18.43 -20.13
N PHE A 610 9.70 17.88 -19.93
CA PHE A 610 11.00 18.53 -20.20
C PHE A 610 11.13 19.92 -19.56
N GLY A 611 10.45 20.15 -18.41
CA GLY A 611 10.43 21.46 -17.74
C GLY A 611 9.71 22.56 -18.54
N ALA A 612 8.92 22.21 -19.55
CA ALA A 612 8.25 23.13 -20.45
C ALA A 612 6.81 22.67 -20.77
N THR A 613 5.97 22.57 -19.72
CA THR A 613 4.59 22.06 -19.77
C THR A 613 3.73 22.67 -20.87
N HIS A 614 3.92 23.97 -21.16
CA HIS A 614 3.12 24.75 -22.11
C HIS A 614 3.52 24.55 -23.58
N LEU A 615 4.72 23.96 -23.84
CA LEU A 615 5.24 23.80 -25.20
C LEU A 615 4.83 22.47 -25.81
N PRO A 616 4.46 22.45 -27.11
CA PRO A 616 4.37 21.23 -27.89
C PRO A 616 5.75 20.57 -28.01
N LYS A 617 5.77 19.26 -27.86
CA LYS A 617 6.97 18.42 -27.93
C LYS A 617 6.77 17.32 -28.94
N PHE A 618 7.88 16.83 -29.46
CA PHE A 618 7.96 15.56 -30.15
C PHE A 618 8.64 14.58 -29.21
N PHE A 619 7.93 13.57 -28.75
CA PHE A 619 8.50 12.44 -28.01
C PHE A 619 8.89 11.37 -29.02
N ARG A 620 10.20 11.07 -29.09
CA ARG A 620 10.76 10.18 -30.09
C ARG A 620 10.66 8.73 -29.67
N ALA A 621 11.24 8.39 -28.50
CA ALA A 621 11.38 7.02 -28.06
C ALA A 621 11.40 6.93 -26.53
N VAL A 622 11.11 5.74 -26.05
CA VAL A 622 11.48 5.28 -24.70
C VAL A 622 12.54 4.20 -24.87
N GLU A 623 13.69 4.42 -24.30
CA GLU A 623 14.83 3.48 -24.33
C GLU A 623 14.98 2.84 -22.96
N LEU A 624 15.23 1.53 -22.93
CA LEU A 624 15.32 0.75 -21.72
C LEU A 624 16.70 0.06 -21.65
N SER A 625 17.39 0.25 -20.55
CA SER A 625 18.53 -0.58 -20.18
C SER A 625 18.08 -1.56 -19.11
N ALA A 626 18.18 -2.87 -19.38
CA ALA A 626 17.73 -3.90 -18.46
C ALA A 626 18.53 -5.18 -18.62
N ASP A 627 18.69 -5.90 -17.51
CA ASP A 627 19.30 -7.22 -17.47
C ASP A 627 18.21 -8.30 -17.43
N ASN A 628 18.56 -9.51 -17.83
CA ASN A 628 17.74 -10.73 -17.79
C ASN A 628 16.49 -10.72 -18.69
N LEU A 629 16.39 -9.82 -19.66
CA LEU A 629 15.32 -9.90 -20.66
C LEU A 629 15.57 -11.06 -21.65
N GLY A 630 14.51 -11.75 -22.04
CA GLY A 630 14.60 -12.89 -22.94
C GLY A 630 13.30 -13.73 -22.96
N ALA A 631 13.44 -15.03 -23.13
CA ALA A 631 12.30 -15.93 -23.23
C ALA A 631 11.46 -16.03 -21.94
N GLU A 632 12.10 -15.84 -20.78
CA GLU A 632 11.45 -15.94 -19.47
C GLU A 632 11.05 -14.59 -18.87
N CYS A 633 11.67 -13.49 -19.33
CA CYS A 633 11.49 -12.16 -18.78
C CYS A 633 11.24 -11.13 -19.86
N ASP A 634 10.26 -10.30 -19.65
CA ASP A 634 9.95 -9.19 -20.54
C ASP A 634 9.56 -7.91 -19.77
N VAL A 635 9.59 -6.78 -20.47
CA VAL A 635 9.10 -5.50 -19.96
C VAL A 635 8.19 -4.86 -20.99
N GLY A 636 6.89 -4.79 -20.68
CA GLY A 636 5.92 -4.02 -21.44
C GLY A 636 6.06 -2.53 -21.13
N VAL A 637 5.92 -1.71 -22.15
CA VAL A 637 5.92 -0.24 -22.05
C VAL A 637 4.56 0.28 -22.48
N ASP A 638 3.87 0.96 -21.57
CA ASP A 638 2.64 1.69 -21.85
C ASP A 638 2.88 3.19 -21.71
N TYR A 639 2.05 4.00 -22.34
CA TYR A 639 2.13 5.45 -22.20
C TYR A 639 0.77 6.12 -22.09
N GLN A 640 0.80 7.34 -21.55
CA GLN A 640 -0.28 8.32 -21.54
C GLN A 640 0.25 9.66 -22.05
N ILE A 641 -0.58 10.43 -22.71
CA ILE A 641 -0.23 11.74 -23.24
C ILE A 641 -1.31 12.77 -22.94
N ASP A 642 -0.87 14.01 -22.73
CA ASP A 642 -1.73 15.20 -22.58
C ASP A 642 -2.91 14.97 -21.61
N LYS A 643 -4.16 15.01 -22.13
CA LYS A 643 -5.39 14.85 -21.35
C LYS A 643 -5.58 13.46 -20.74
N ASP A 644 -4.93 12.44 -21.29
CA ASP A 644 -5.05 11.07 -20.79
C ASP A 644 -4.14 10.81 -19.59
N VAL A 645 -3.20 11.75 -19.30
CA VAL A 645 -2.33 11.69 -18.13
C VAL A 645 -3.15 11.76 -16.85
N GLY A 646 -3.06 10.71 -16.03
CA GLY A 646 -3.80 10.57 -14.78
C GLY A 646 -5.17 9.90 -14.90
N THR A 647 -5.57 9.49 -16.12
CA THR A 647 -6.77 8.67 -16.31
C THR A 647 -6.45 7.17 -16.15
N SER A 648 -7.46 6.32 -16.24
CA SER A 648 -7.27 4.86 -16.28
C SER A 648 -6.87 4.33 -17.66
N THR A 649 -6.86 5.18 -18.68
CA THR A 649 -6.61 4.78 -20.09
C THR A 649 -5.12 4.77 -20.39
N TRP A 650 -4.58 3.61 -20.69
CA TRP A 650 -3.19 3.42 -21.13
C TRP A 650 -3.14 2.91 -22.55
N VAL A 651 -2.16 3.39 -23.30
CA VAL A 651 -1.86 2.90 -24.64
C VAL A 651 -0.63 2.00 -24.55
N GLU A 652 -0.76 0.75 -24.93
CA GLU A 652 0.37 -0.17 -25.02
C GLU A 652 1.27 0.24 -26.19
N LEU A 653 2.56 0.44 -25.92
CA LEU A 653 3.54 0.77 -26.95
C LEU A 653 4.16 -0.49 -27.52
N THR A 654 4.78 -1.29 -26.66
CA THR A 654 5.43 -2.54 -27.04
C THR A 654 5.85 -3.35 -25.82
N THR A 655 6.27 -4.59 -26.06
CA THR A 655 6.95 -5.42 -25.07
C THR A 655 8.39 -5.66 -25.52
N LEU A 656 9.34 -5.50 -24.61
CA LEU A 656 10.78 -5.56 -24.85
C LEU A 656 11.35 -6.87 -24.28
N TYR A 657 12.16 -7.58 -25.08
CA TYR A 657 12.66 -8.92 -24.78
C TYR A 657 14.20 -9.02 -24.83
N GLU A 658 14.92 -7.96 -25.14
CA GLU A 658 16.37 -8.02 -25.37
C GLU A 658 17.13 -7.31 -24.26
N SER A 659 18.23 -7.88 -23.83
CA SER A 659 19.20 -7.28 -22.91
C SER A 659 20.51 -7.00 -23.64
N PRO A 660 21.28 -5.99 -23.24
CA PRO A 660 21.03 -5.04 -22.14
C PRO A 660 20.27 -3.79 -22.56
N HIS A 661 20.01 -3.58 -23.85
CA HIS A 661 19.44 -2.33 -24.37
C HIS A 661 18.34 -2.56 -25.38
N ASN A 662 17.23 -1.84 -25.18
CA ASN A 662 16.06 -1.86 -26.05
C ASN A 662 15.52 -0.46 -26.26
N ALA A 663 14.92 -0.20 -27.42
CA ALA A 663 14.26 1.06 -27.72
C ALA A 663 12.86 0.83 -28.29
N ALA A 664 11.92 1.64 -27.87
CA ALA A 664 10.55 1.65 -28.38
C ALA A 664 10.23 3.03 -28.96
N ASP A 665 9.95 3.08 -30.26
CA ASP A 665 9.64 4.31 -30.95
C ASP A 665 8.24 4.82 -30.58
N LEU A 666 8.16 6.01 -30.00
CA LEU A 666 6.91 6.71 -29.69
C LEU A 666 6.39 7.49 -30.89
N ASN A 667 7.29 8.24 -31.54
CA ASN A 667 7.00 9.11 -32.70
C ASN A 667 5.77 10.03 -32.52
N LEU A 668 5.59 10.57 -31.29
CA LEU A 668 4.44 11.38 -30.92
C LEU A 668 4.73 12.87 -31.09
N GLY A 669 4.17 13.47 -32.14
CA GLY A 669 4.29 14.90 -32.38
C GLY A 669 3.21 15.75 -31.71
N ASN A 670 3.56 17.02 -31.41
CA ASN A 670 2.66 18.03 -30.86
C ASN A 670 1.97 17.61 -29.54
N ARG A 671 2.73 16.97 -28.62
CA ARG A 671 2.26 16.59 -27.31
C ARG A 671 2.92 17.45 -26.24
N LYS A 672 2.19 17.77 -25.16
CA LYS A 672 2.70 18.61 -24.08
C LYS A 672 3.32 17.79 -22.95
N LYS A 673 2.74 16.64 -22.67
CA LYS A 673 3.11 15.76 -21.54
C LYS A 673 3.12 14.30 -21.97
N LEU A 674 4.02 13.56 -21.34
CA LEU A 674 4.10 12.10 -21.46
C LEU A 674 4.24 11.52 -20.06
N ARG A 675 3.58 10.41 -19.84
CA ARG A 675 3.81 9.52 -18.70
C ARG A 675 3.95 8.11 -19.25
N TYR A 676 4.91 7.36 -18.78
CA TYR A 676 5.04 5.95 -19.12
C TYR A 676 4.76 5.05 -17.91
N ARG A 677 4.42 3.82 -18.18
CA ARG A 677 4.32 2.73 -17.21
C ARG A 677 5.13 1.56 -17.75
N LEU A 678 6.02 1.02 -16.92
CA LEU A 678 6.70 -0.24 -17.18
C LEU A 678 5.90 -1.36 -16.52
N ARG A 679 5.75 -2.47 -17.22
CA ARG A 679 5.17 -3.71 -16.72
C ARG A 679 6.19 -4.81 -16.91
N GLY A 680 6.94 -5.16 -15.86
CA GLY A 680 7.87 -6.27 -15.90
C GLY A 680 7.15 -7.57 -15.63
N ASN A 681 7.54 -8.62 -16.35
CA ASN A 681 6.98 -9.96 -16.22
C ASN A 681 8.10 -11.00 -16.24
N THR A 682 7.98 -12.04 -15.41
CA THR A 682 8.88 -13.19 -15.40
C THR A 682 8.10 -14.49 -15.24
N SER A 683 8.48 -15.51 -15.97
CA SER A 683 8.02 -16.89 -15.74
C SER A 683 8.92 -17.65 -14.75
N ASN A 684 10.07 -17.06 -14.39
CA ASN A 684 11.04 -17.65 -13.45
C ASN A 684 11.25 -16.73 -12.25
N ALA A 685 10.72 -17.12 -11.09
CA ALA A 685 10.81 -16.32 -9.87
C ALA A 685 12.24 -16.12 -9.34
N ALA A 686 13.21 -16.91 -9.77
CA ALA A 686 14.61 -16.76 -9.37
C ALA A 686 15.40 -15.78 -10.26
N THR A 687 14.87 -15.47 -11.46
CA THR A 687 15.54 -14.60 -12.43
C THR A 687 14.60 -13.46 -12.81
N PRO A 688 14.62 -12.33 -12.09
CA PRO A 688 13.74 -11.21 -12.38
C PRO A 688 14.28 -10.35 -13.52
N PRO A 689 13.41 -9.67 -14.30
CA PRO A 689 13.85 -8.58 -15.15
C PRO A 689 14.33 -7.41 -14.28
N ALA A 690 15.57 -6.97 -14.49
CA ALA A 690 16.16 -5.87 -13.73
C ALA A 690 16.33 -4.66 -14.64
N VAL A 691 15.54 -3.61 -14.43
CA VAL A 691 15.65 -2.37 -15.19
C VAL A 691 16.71 -1.47 -14.54
N ASN A 692 17.72 -1.10 -15.30
CA ASN A 692 18.82 -0.26 -14.84
C ASN A 692 18.60 1.22 -15.14
N ALA A 693 18.00 1.52 -16.31
CA ALA A 693 17.67 2.88 -16.69
C ALA A 693 16.52 2.92 -17.70
N VAL A 694 15.77 4.01 -17.66
CA VAL A 694 14.79 4.38 -18.68
C VAL A 694 15.15 5.76 -19.21
N VAL A 695 15.25 5.90 -20.53
CA VAL A 695 15.54 7.17 -21.18
C VAL A 695 14.37 7.54 -22.06
N VAL A 696 13.82 8.71 -21.81
CA VAL A 696 12.80 9.32 -22.70
C VAL A 696 13.48 10.35 -23.57
N THR A 697 13.45 10.13 -24.88
CA THR A 697 14.05 11.05 -25.87
C THR A 697 12.98 11.87 -26.56
N GLY A 698 13.28 13.16 -26.76
CA GLY A 698 12.38 14.07 -27.46
C GLY A 698 12.98 15.46 -27.65
N PHE A 699 12.22 16.35 -28.24
CA PHE A 699 12.59 17.76 -28.35
C PHE A 699 11.37 18.67 -28.27
N ALA A 700 11.55 19.88 -27.74
CA ALA A 700 10.52 20.90 -27.71
C ALA A 700 10.76 21.97 -28.76
N ARG A 701 9.74 22.34 -29.49
CA ARG A 701 9.76 23.52 -30.41
C ARG A 701 9.18 24.71 -29.66
N THR A 702 9.97 25.75 -29.56
CA THR A 702 9.70 26.83 -28.60
C THR A 702 9.18 28.13 -29.23
N LYS A 703 8.21 28.71 -28.54
CA LYS A 703 8.10 30.18 -28.40
C LYS A 703 7.60 30.47 -27.01
N LEU A 704 8.49 30.42 -26.02
CA LEU A 704 8.14 30.91 -24.69
C LEU A 704 8.29 32.41 -24.65
N LYS A 705 7.28 33.07 -24.14
CA LYS A 705 7.33 34.51 -23.95
C LYS A 705 7.53 34.88 -22.48
N ARG A 706 6.74 34.33 -21.57
CA ARG A 706 6.74 34.75 -20.16
C ARG A 706 6.47 33.59 -19.21
N GLN A 707 7.03 33.69 -18.00
CA GLN A 707 6.74 32.80 -16.88
C GLN A 707 6.50 33.64 -15.64
N TRP A 708 5.48 33.28 -14.85
CA TRP A 708 5.15 33.90 -13.59
C TRP A 708 5.26 32.87 -12.46
N ASN A 709 6.04 33.22 -11.44
CA ASN A 709 6.10 32.45 -10.21
C ASN A 709 5.24 33.15 -9.18
N LEU A 710 4.10 32.55 -8.86
CA LEU A 710 3.10 33.11 -7.99
C LEU A 710 3.09 32.38 -6.64
N ARG A 711 2.84 33.13 -5.58
CA ARG A 711 2.46 32.56 -4.31
C ARG A 711 0.97 32.83 -4.09
N VAL A 712 0.16 31.78 -4.15
CA VAL A 712 -1.30 31.86 -4.08
C VAL A 712 -1.75 31.37 -2.71
N ARG A 713 -2.66 32.11 -2.09
CA ARG A 713 -3.30 31.73 -0.84
C ARG A 713 -4.71 31.18 -1.11
N ALA A 714 -5.04 30.06 -0.48
CA ALA A 714 -6.38 29.51 -0.48
C ALA A 714 -6.80 29.12 0.95
N SER A 715 -8.06 29.27 1.26
CA SER A 715 -8.61 28.92 2.57
C SER A 715 -10.12 28.78 2.51
N ASP A 716 -10.66 27.84 3.28
CA ASP A 716 -12.10 27.65 3.43
C ASP A 716 -12.81 28.86 4.04
N LEU A 717 -12.06 29.74 4.71
CA LEU A 717 -12.55 31.01 5.27
C LEU A 717 -12.32 32.22 4.35
N GLN A 718 -11.69 32.02 3.19
CA GLN A 718 -11.36 33.13 2.31
C GLN A 718 -12.63 33.71 1.71
N ARG A 719 -12.67 35.03 1.67
CA ARG A 719 -13.76 35.76 1.05
C ARG A 719 -13.26 36.57 -0.13
N THR A 720 -14.10 36.74 -1.11
CA THR A 720 -13.88 37.64 -2.23
C THR A 720 -13.84 39.10 -1.73
N ARG A 721 -13.35 40.02 -2.55
CA ARG A 721 -13.36 41.48 -2.24
C ARG A 721 -14.78 42.02 -1.99
N THR A 722 -15.78 41.41 -2.57
CA THR A 722 -17.20 41.74 -2.40
C THR A 722 -17.84 41.08 -1.20
N GLY A 723 -17.09 40.29 -0.40
CA GLY A 723 -17.54 39.62 0.82
C GLY A 723 -18.19 38.23 0.58
N GLY A 724 -18.34 37.79 -0.66
CA GLY A 724 -18.80 36.44 -0.98
C GLY A 724 -17.82 35.36 -0.53
N LYS A 725 -18.31 34.13 -0.35
CA LYS A 725 -17.46 32.97 -0.04
C LYS A 725 -16.59 32.64 -1.26
N ASP A 726 -15.30 32.48 -1.05
CA ASP A 726 -14.35 32.03 -2.06
C ASP A 726 -14.30 30.50 -2.15
N HIS A 727 -13.48 29.97 -3.04
CA HIS A 727 -13.31 28.53 -3.20
C HIS A 727 -12.69 27.90 -1.95
N SER A 728 -13.11 26.67 -1.64
CA SER A 728 -12.50 25.91 -0.55
C SER A 728 -11.06 25.51 -0.89
N TRP A 729 -10.26 25.25 0.14
CA TRP A 729 -8.90 24.73 -0.04
C TRP A 729 -8.88 23.49 -0.93
N SER A 730 -9.76 22.52 -0.67
CA SER A 730 -9.80 21.24 -1.41
C SER A 730 -10.18 21.44 -2.87
N SER A 731 -11.23 22.18 -3.17
CA SER A 731 -11.64 22.42 -4.55
C SER A 731 -10.59 23.21 -5.33
N PHE A 732 -9.91 24.17 -4.70
CA PHE A 732 -8.85 24.91 -5.34
C PHE A 732 -7.62 24.04 -5.60
N TYR A 733 -7.25 23.19 -4.63
CA TYR A 733 -6.13 22.26 -4.77
C TYR A 733 -6.38 21.23 -5.88
N THR A 734 -7.57 20.64 -5.93
CA THR A 734 -7.97 19.71 -7.00
C THR A 734 -7.91 20.39 -8.37
N PHE A 735 -8.50 21.58 -8.49
CA PHE A 735 -8.49 22.33 -9.74
C PHE A 735 -7.06 22.59 -10.25
N ILE A 736 -6.15 23.07 -9.39
CA ILE A 736 -4.77 23.35 -9.80
C ILE A 736 -4.04 22.05 -10.19
N GLN A 737 -4.24 20.96 -9.46
CA GLN A 737 -3.62 19.69 -9.80
C GLN A 737 -4.14 19.12 -11.12
N GLU A 738 -5.43 19.15 -11.33
CA GLU A 738 -6.03 18.68 -12.58
C GLU A 738 -5.58 19.53 -13.77
N GLY A 739 -5.61 20.85 -13.65
CA GLY A 739 -5.14 21.74 -14.69
C GLY A 739 -3.65 21.54 -15.02
N ALA A 740 -2.83 21.27 -13.99
CA ALA A 740 -1.42 20.94 -14.20
C ALA A 740 -1.25 19.57 -14.89
N LYS A 741 -2.01 18.55 -14.50
CA LYS A 741 -1.97 17.21 -15.11
C LYS A 741 -2.40 17.22 -16.57
N GLN A 742 -3.49 17.91 -16.87
CA GLN A 742 -4.08 17.91 -18.21
C GLN A 742 -3.40 18.90 -19.17
N ALA A 743 -2.51 19.76 -18.66
CA ALA A 743 -1.90 20.85 -19.42
C ALA A 743 -2.94 21.75 -20.08
N ASP A 744 -4.05 21.99 -19.38
CA ASP A 744 -5.12 22.83 -19.87
C ASP A 744 -4.63 24.25 -20.17
N ASP A 745 -5.16 24.82 -21.22
CA ASP A 745 -4.89 26.17 -21.66
C ASP A 745 -5.92 27.12 -21.02
N PHE A 746 -5.46 27.97 -20.11
CA PHE A 746 -6.30 28.92 -19.39
C PHE A 746 -6.06 30.33 -19.90
N VAL A 747 -7.09 31.13 -19.92
CA VAL A 747 -6.94 32.57 -20.16
C VAL A 747 -6.67 33.26 -18.82
N LEU A 748 -5.50 33.89 -18.70
CA LEU A 748 -5.16 34.70 -17.53
C LEU A 748 -5.99 35.97 -17.52
N ARG A 749 -6.72 36.22 -16.44
CA ARG A 749 -7.46 37.46 -16.24
C ARG A 749 -6.75 38.29 -15.16
N SER A 750 -6.40 39.51 -15.51
CA SER A 750 -5.63 40.42 -14.68
C SER A 750 -6.23 41.83 -14.71
N PRO A 751 -6.12 42.58 -13.60
CA PRO A 751 -6.39 44.02 -13.64
C PRO A 751 -5.37 44.79 -14.48
N GLU A 752 -4.19 44.21 -14.70
CA GLU A 752 -3.14 44.81 -15.54
C GLU A 752 -3.44 44.46 -17.03
N VAL A 753 -3.57 45.47 -17.84
CA VAL A 753 -3.97 45.39 -19.25
C VAL A 753 -3.00 44.53 -20.07
N GLU A 754 -1.73 44.51 -19.71
CA GLU A 754 -0.69 43.78 -20.44
C GLU A 754 -0.72 42.27 -20.15
N LEU A 755 -1.34 41.86 -19.04
CA LEU A 755 -1.43 40.47 -18.61
C LEU A 755 -2.82 39.87 -18.89
N ASP A 756 -3.85 40.70 -19.08
CA ASP A 756 -5.21 40.25 -19.30
C ASP A 756 -5.39 39.63 -20.69
N GLY A 757 -5.96 38.46 -20.74
CA GLY A 757 -6.21 37.73 -21.98
C GLY A 757 -5.04 36.87 -22.48
N LEU A 758 -3.95 36.76 -21.77
CA LEU A 758 -2.85 35.85 -22.12
C LEU A 758 -3.27 34.41 -21.87
N HIS A 759 -2.91 33.55 -22.80
CA HIS A 759 -3.08 32.11 -22.66
C HIS A 759 -1.94 31.56 -21.81
N VAL A 760 -2.27 30.83 -20.76
CA VAL A 760 -1.29 30.29 -19.80
C VAL A 760 -1.61 28.84 -19.45
N VAL A 761 -0.59 28.08 -19.16
CA VAL A 761 -0.70 26.75 -18.59
C VAL A 761 -0.12 26.75 -17.18
N ILE A 762 -0.68 25.88 -16.34
CA ILE A 762 -0.20 25.66 -14.97
C ILE A 762 0.95 24.66 -15.01
N ASP A 763 2.08 25.04 -14.44
CA ASP A 763 3.17 24.12 -14.14
C ASP A 763 2.97 23.48 -12.76
N ALA A 764 3.81 22.49 -12.40
CA ALA A 764 3.67 21.72 -11.16
C ALA A 764 3.46 22.62 -9.93
N PRO A 765 2.29 22.56 -9.27
CA PRO A 765 2.05 23.35 -8.07
C PRO A 765 2.70 22.69 -6.86
N THR A 766 3.30 23.50 -5.98
CA THR A 766 3.87 23.00 -4.73
C THR A 766 3.14 23.59 -3.53
N VAL A 767 2.70 22.75 -2.61
CA VAL A 767 2.12 23.19 -1.34
C VAL A 767 3.25 23.73 -0.46
N MET A 768 3.28 25.03 -0.20
CA MET A 768 4.28 25.66 0.67
C MET A 768 3.91 25.59 2.15
N ARG A 769 2.65 25.80 2.46
CA ARG A 769 2.10 25.73 3.82
C ARG A 769 0.67 25.26 3.78
N LYS A 770 0.32 24.42 4.74
CA LYS A 770 -1.06 23.99 5.00
C LYS A 770 -1.37 24.23 6.47
N PHE A 771 -2.48 24.86 6.75
CA PHE A 771 -2.99 25.10 8.10
C PHE A 771 -4.34 24.42 8.21
N VAL A 772 -4.54 23.69 9.29
CA VAL A 772 -5.83 23.06 9.59
C VAL A 772 -6.26 23.54 10.97
N ASN A 773 -7.45 24.11 11.06
CA ASN A 773 -8.05 24.44 12.34
C ASN A 773 -9.15 23.42 12.64
N THR A 774 -8.88 22.54 13.58
CA THR A 774 -9.78 21.45 13.95
C THR A 774 -11.02 21.91 14.71
N ILE A 775 -10.88 22.97 15.53
CA ILE A 775 -11.97 23.53 16.34
C ILE A 775 -13.01 24.23 15.43
N GLN A 776 -12.54 25.01 14.47
CA GLN A 776 -13.38 25.77 13.55
C GLN A 776 -13.65 25.04 12.22
N LYS A 777 -13.11 23.84 12.05
CA LYS A 777 -13.29 22.97 10.86
C LYS A 777 -12.97 23.67 9.53
N TRP A 778 -11.83 24.37 9.43
CA TRP A 778 -11.40 24.97 8.17
C TRP A 778 -9.94 24.64 7.82
N VAL A 779 -9.66 24.62 6.53
CA VAL A 779 -8.32 24.39 5.97
C VAL A 779 -7.89 25.63 5.20
N GLY A 780 -6.62 25.97 5.28
CA GLY A 780 -6.02 27.06 4.51
C GLY A 780 -4.53 26.91 4.36
N GLY A 781 -3.93 27.70 3.51
CA GLY A 781 -2.50 27.69 3.29
C GLY A 781 -2.07 28.47 2.06
N SER A 782 -0.87 28.20 1.58
CA SER A 782 -0.32 28.81 0.36
C SER A 782 0.33 27.77 -0.55
N PHE A 783 0.26 28.04 -1.85
CA PHE A 783 0.89 27.28 -2.92
C PHE A 783 1.93 28.15 -3.63
N ALA A 784 3.03 27.54 -4.07
CA ALA A 784 3.82 28.06 -5.15
C ALA A 784 3.19 27.57 -6.47
N LEU A 785 2.86 28.51 -7.34
CA LEU A 785 2.24 28.24 -8.62
C LEU A 785 3.08 28.90 -9.72
N THR A 786 3.49 28.13 -10.69
CA THR A 786 4.14 28.64 -11.88
C THR A 786 3.15 28.64 -13.04
N LEU A 787 2.90 29.82 -13.61
CA LEU A 787 2.16 29.98 -14.85
C LEU A 787 3.14 30.26 -15.99
N ARG A 788 2.92 29.65 -17.13
CA ARG A 788 3.71 29.92 -18.34
C ARG A 788 2.80 30.31 -19.47
N GLU A 789 3.21 31.34 -20.25
CA GLU A 789 2.49 31.76 -21.45
C GLU A 789 2.48 30.63 -22.49
N ALA A 790 1.30 30.26 -22.97
CA ALA A 790 1.07 29.17 -23.90
C ALA A 790 1.54 29.45 -25.34
#